data_f730c447327a95c65940db611fb7d908
#
_entry.id   f730c447327a95c65940db611fb7d908
#
_cell.length_a   1.000
_cell.length_b   1.000
_cell.length_c   1.000
_cell.angle_alpha   90.00
_cell.angle_beta   90.00
_cell.angle_gamma   90.00
#
_symmetry.space_group_name_H-M   'P 1'
#
loop_
_entity.id
_entity.type
_entity.pdbx_description
1 polymer ?
#
loop_
_entity_poly.entity_id
_entity_poly.type
_entity_poly.pdbx_seq_one_letter_code
_entity_poly.pdbx_strand_id
1 'polypeptide(L)'
;MSSVPMPALSNQDIDSTLRENRVFPPPEEFAAQAHIKSLAEYESLYKQSIDDPEAFWAKAAAELHWFKSWDKVLEGGFPLAKWFVGGKLNLSYNCLDRHALGPRAAKTALIWEGEPGEIRRLTYAELHLEVQKFANALKQLGVKKGDRVAVYMGMTPELAIALLACARIGAIHSVIFGGFAANAIADRVNDSGCVAIITQDTSFRRGGEIKLKATVDEAMAACHTVRHVIVYRRTGTPVSMVTGRDWWWHDLVANAPTECPAEPMDSEDPLYILYTSGTTGKPKGLVHTTGGCGVQTYLTAKYVFDLKDEDIFWCTADIGWVTGHSYVVYGPLQNGATVLMYEGAPNWPDFSRFWKIIDDHRVTIFYTAPTAIRAFIKWGNQHVEKFKLDSLRLLGTVGEPINPEAWMWYREKIGHNRCPIVDTWWQTETGAILIAPIPGAVPTKPGSATRPFFGIQPEVVTKEGETVPAGHGGLLVVRKPWPSMARTVYGDPERYEKTYFSDVPGCYFTGDGARQDADGYFWLMGRVDDVINVSGHRLGTMEVESALVAHPKVAEAAVVGRPDELKGQAISAFVSLESGNYPSEQLKDELRKWVSKEIGSLARPDDIRFTEQLPKTRSGKIMRRLLRELATHGEIKGDTTTLEDFTVIAKLREAEEG
;
A
#
# COMPACT_ATOMS: atom_id res chain seq x y z
N MET A 1 9.82 48.20 -7.52
CA MET A 1 9.96 46.79 -7.15
C MET A 1 10.56 46.09 -8.37
N SER A 2 11.83 45.79 -8.33
CA SER A 2 12.55 45.15 -9.43
C SER A 2 12.20 43.67 -9.43
N SER A 3 11.62 43.22 -10.54
CA SER A 3 11.41 41.79 -10.81
C SER A 3 12.78 41.12 -10.96
N VAL A 4 13.14 40.28 -9.99
CA VAL A 4 14.26 39.35 -10.14
C VAL A 4 13.86 38.39 -11.26
N PRO A 5 14.68 38.21 -12.32
CA PRO A 5 14.40 37.24 -13.35
C PRO A 5 14.45 35.86 -12.73
N MET A 6 13.39 35.07 -12.94
CA MET A 6 13.38 33.63 -12.55
C MET A 6 14.56 32.94 -13.26
N PRO A 7 15.32 32.08 -12.58
CA PRO A 7 16.33 31.26 -13.18
C PRO A 7 15.66 30.38 -14.28
N ALA A 8 16.30 30.31 -15.45
CA ALA A 8 15.84 29.44 -16.53
C ALA A 8 15.82 27.99 -16.02
N LEU A 9 14.66 27.33 -16.11
CA LEU A 9 14.50 25.91 -15.80
C LEU A 9 15.53 25.11 -16.60
N SER A 10 16.27 24.23 -15.95
CA SER A 10 17.13 23.29 -16.65
C SER A 10 16.24 22.27 -17.37
N ASN A 11 16.67 21.75 -18.52
CA ASN A 11 15.97 20.70 -19.29
C ASN A 11 15.77 19.38 -18.49
N GLN A 12 16.06 19.37 -17.20
CA GLN A 12 16.04 18.20 -16.31
C GLN A 12 14.96 18.29 -15.21
N ASP A 13 14.34 19.46 -15.02
CA ASP A 13 13.31 19.67 -13.99
C ASP A 13 11.95 19.11 -14.47
N ILE A 14 11.14 18.58 -13.52
CA ILE A 14 9.76 18.17 -13.83
C ILE A 14 8.87 19.39 -13.69
N ASP A 15 8.22 19.80 -14.79
CA ASP A 15 7.29 20.92 -14.76
C ASP A 15 6.04 20.57 -13.95
N SER A 16 5.66 21.39 -12.98
CA SER A 16 4.43 21.29 -12.22
C SER A 16 3.53 22.49 -12.49
N THR A 17 2.32 22.20 -12.94
CA THR A 17 1.30 23.19 -13.28
C THR A 17 0.06 23.13 -12.39
N LEU A 18 -0.07 22.06 -11.57
CA LEU A 18 -1.18 21.88 -10.64
C LEU A 18 -1.15 22.97 -9.55
N ARG A 19 -2.24 23.74 -9.44
CA ARG A 19 -2.44 24.75 -8.39
C ARG A 19 -3.64 24.35 -7.52
N GLU A 20 -3.37 24.02 -6.26
CA GLU A 20 -4.39 23.78 -5.25
C GLU A 20 -4.21 24.77 -4.09
N ASN A 21 -5.24 25.55 -3.82
CA ASN A 21 -5.19 26.59 -2.80
C ASN A 21 -6.12 26.33 -1.62
N ARG A 22 -6.95 25.27 -1.70
CA ARG A 22 -7.86 24.91 -0.61
C ARG A 22 -7.05 24.33 0.56
N VAL A 23 -7.28 24.81 1.77
CA VAL A 23 -6.62 24.35 2.99
C VAL A 23 -7.70 24.00 4.01
N PHE A 24 -7.60 22.83 4.58
CA PHE A 24 -8.55 22.33 5.58
C PHE A 24 -7.81 22.08 6.90
N PRO A 25 -8.07 22.93 7.93
CA PRO A 25 -7.51 22.69 9.26
C PRO A 25 -8.10 21.41 9.88
N PRO A 26 -7.39 20.80 10.83
CA PRO A 26 -7.95 19.71 11.62
C PRO A 26 -9.28 20.15 12.27
N PRO A 27 -10.33 19.30 12.26
CA PRO A 27 -11.57 19.61 12.99
C PRO A 27 -11.26 19.80 14.48
N GLU A 28 -11.80 20.85 15.10
CA GLU A 28 -11.48 21.22 16.50
C GLU A 28 -11.78 20.09 17.50
N GLU A 29 -12.93 19.43 17.36
CA GLU A 29 -13.31 18.30 18.22
C GLU A 29 -12.35 17.11 18.08
N PHE A 30 -11.86 16.86 16.86
CA PHE A 30 -10.86 15.82 16.61
C PHE A 30 -9.51 16.21 17.23
N ALA A 31 -9.02 17.42 16.95
CA ALA A 31 -7.74 17.91 17.44
C ALA A 31 -7.67 17.92 18.99
N ALA A 32 -8.78 18.28 19.66
CA ALA A 32 -8.84 18.28 21.13
C ALA A 32 -8.55 16.91 21.76
N GLN A 33 -8.88 15.82 21.06
CA GLN A 33 -8.72 14.44 21.53
C GLN A 33 -7.54 13.71 20.90
N ALA A 34 -6.88 14.32 19.89
CA ALA A 34 -5.78 13.71 19.16
C ALA A 34 -4.53 13.47 20.02
N HIS A 35 -3.69 12.52 19.61
CA HIS A 35 -2.37 12.32 20.25
C HIS A 35 -1.45 13.54 20.08
N ILE A 36 -1.51 14.19 18.91
CA ILE A 36 -0.79 15.43 18.58
C ILE A 36 -1.86 16.46 18.20
N LYS A 37 -1.92 17.57 18.94
CA LYS A 37 -3.07 18.48 18.96
C LYS A 37 -2.87 19.77 18.18
N SER A 38 -1.65 20.10 17.80
CA SER A 38 -1.36 21.35 17.13
C SER A 38 -0.17 21.25 16.18
N LEU A 39 -0.14 22.15 15.19
CA LEU A 39 0.99 22.26 14.26
C LEU A 39 2.29 22.56 15.00
N ALA A 40 2.27 23.39 16.04
CA ALA A 40 3.45 23.69 16.85
C ALA A 40 3.99 22.45 17.59
N GLU A 41 3.10 21.58 18.07
CA GLU A 41 3.51 20.31 18.68
C GLU A 41 4.13 19.36 17.64
N TYR A 42 3.52 19.25 16.46
CA TYR A 42 4.10 18.49 15.35
C TYR A 42 5.49 19.01 14.97
N GLU A 43 5.64 20.32 14.76
CA GLU A 43 6.92 20.94 14.38
C GLU A 43 8.00 20.73 15.43
N SER A 44 7.64 20.83 16.72
CA SER A 44 8.55 20.56 17.83
C SER A 44 9.03 19.10 17.85
N LEU A 45 8.11 18.15 17.72
CA LEU A 45 8.43 16.72 17.69
C LEU A 45 9.21 16.35 16.43
N TYR A 46 8.84 16.90 15.28
CA TYR A 46 9.57 16.68 14.04
C TYR A 46 10.99 17.19 14.16
N LYS A 47 11.20 18.42 14.64
CA LYS A 47 12.54 18.96 14.88
C LYS A 47 13.35 18.08 15.81
N GLN A 48 12.79 17.65 16.95
CA GLN A 48 13.48 16.74 17.87
C GLN A 48 13.89 15.43 17.20
N SER A 49 13.00 14.87 16.37
CA SER A 49 13.26 13.60 15.66
C SER A 49 14.36 13.71 14.60
N ILE A 50 14.63 14.91 14.10
CA ILE A 50 15.67 15.19 13.12
C ILE A 50 16.99 15.57 13.79
N ASP A 51 16.93 16.37 14.85
CA ASP A 51 18.12 16.81 15.60
C ASP A 51 18.79 15.66 16.36
N ASP A 52 17.99 14.75 16.94
CA ASP A 52 18.47 13.55 17.64
C ASP A 52 17.63 12.32 17.29
N PRO A 53 17.84 11.76 16.09
CA PRO A 53 17.05 10.61 15.62
C PRO A 53 17.23 9.36 16.49
N GLU A 54 18.41 9.12 17.07
CA GLU A 54 18.65 7.96 17.92
C GLU A 54 17.82 8.04 19.21
N ALA A 55 17.82 9.19 19.90
CA ALA A 55 16.99 9.37 21.08
C ALA A 55 15.49 9.28 20.76
N PHE A 56 15.05 9.84 19.62
CA PHE A 56 13.66 9.75 19.19
C PHE A 56 13.22 8.30 18.96
N TRP A 57 13.99 7.54 18.15
CA TRP A 57 13.64 6.16 17.84
C TRP A 57 13.82 5.23 19.03
N ALA A 58 14.78 5.48 19.94
CA ALA A 58 14.90 4.76 21.20
C ALA A 58 13.63 4.91 22.06
N LYS A 59 13.12 6.14 22.17
CA LYS A 59 11.87 6.41 22.91
C LYS A 59 10.67 5.70 22.28
N ALA A 60 10.56 5.71 20.97
CA ALA A 60 9.50 4.99 20.25
C ALA A 60 9.61 3.48 20.46
N ALA A 61 10.80 2.92 20.34
CA ALA A 61 11.05 1.49 20.53
C ALA A 61 10.76 1.01 21.96
N ALA A 62 10.98 1.86 22.96
CA ALA A 62 10.70 1.54 24.35
C ALA A 62 9.21 1.33 24.67
N GLU A 63 8.30 1.74 23.78
CA GLU A 63 6.85 1.44 23.90
C GLU A 63 6.50 -0.02 23.56
N LEU A 64 7.41 -0.75 22.88
CA LEU A 64 7.25 -2.17 22.56
C LEU A 64 7.89 -3.07 23.63
N HIS A 65 7.51 -4.34 23.62
CA HIS A 65 8.17 -5.33 24.48
C HIS A 65 9.43 -5.87 23.80
N TRP A 66 10.53 -5.82 24.53
CA TRP A 66 11.83 -6.40 24.17
C TRP A 66 12.24 -7.44 25.19
N PHE A 67 12.60 -8.63 24.74
CA PHE A 67 13.20 -9.66 25.60
C PHE A 67 14.62 -9.28 26.07
N LYS A 68 15.32 -8.51 25.21
CA LYS A 68 16.57 -7.86 25.50
C LYS A 68 16.56 -6.48 24.81
N SER A 69 16.86 -5.41 25.54
CA SER A 69 17.07 -4.08 24.95
C SER A 69 18.25 -4.08 24.00
N TRP A 70 18.24 -3.15 23.08
CA TRP A 70 19.32 -2.94 22.12
C TRP A 70 20.57 -2.35 22.78
N ASP A 71 21.72 -2.65 22.19
CA ASP A 71 23.01 -2.10 22.60
C ASP A 71 23.27 -0.76 21.89
N LYS A 72 22.71 -0.59 20.65
CA LYS A 72 22.86 0.59 19.80
C LYS A 72 21.61 0.81 18.96
N VAL A 73 21.13 2.06 18.86
CA VAL A 73 19.89 2.36 18.11
C VAL A 73 20.12 2.28 16.61
N LEU A 74 21.18 2.92 16.12
CA LEU A 74 21.54 2.93 14.70
C LEU A 74 23.03 2.59 14.53
N GLU A 75 23.32 1.70 13.60
CA GLU A 75 24.67 1.38 13.15
C GLU A 75 24.78 1.50 11.64
N GLY A 76 25.83 2.22 11.18
CA GLY A 76 26.05 2.46 9.76
C GLY A 76 25.16 3.54 9.17
N GLY A 77 25.00 3.50 7.85
CA GLY A 77 24.24 4.43 7.05
C GLY A 77 23.77 3.75 5.75
N PHE A 78 23.28 4.51 4.78
CA PHE A 78 22.90 3.95 3.49
C PHE A 78 24.06 3.24 2.78
N PRO A 79 23.82 2.11 2.12
CA PRO A 79 22.58 1.33 2.07
C PRO A 79 22.44 0.31 3.21
N LEU A 80 23.43 0.21 4.11
CA LEU A 80 23.62 -0.89 5.07
C LEU A 80 23.24 -0.53 6.52
N ALA A 81 22.34 0.40 6.73
CA ALA A 81 21.88 0.79 8.06
C ALA A 81 21.23 -0.38 8.81
N LYS A 82 21.59 -0.53 10.09
CA LYS A 82 21.01 -1.49 11.04
C LYS A 82 20.38 -0.75 12.21
N TRP A 83 19.24 -1.22 12.67
CA TRP A 83 18.46 -0.57 13.72
C TRP A 83 18.29 -1.47 14.94
N PHE A 84 18.38 -0.88 16.13
CA PHE A 84 18.22 -1.54 17.43
C PHE A 84 19.13 -2.76 17.59
N VAL A 85 20.39 -2.58 17.23
CA VAL A 85 21.42 -3.63 17.16
C VAL A 85 21.60 -4.31 18.52
N GLY A 86 21.58 -5.64 18.54
CA GLY A 86 21.68 -6.47 19.75
C GLY A 86 20.36 -6.62 20.52
N GLY A 87 19.30 -5.89 20.13
CA GLY A 87 17.97 -6.01 20.72
C GLY A 87 17.28 -7.31 20.30
N LYS A 88 16.47 -7.85 21.19
CA LYS A 88 15.67 -9.07 20.94
C LYS A 88 14.20 -8.81 21.20
N LEU A 89 13.35 -9.04 20.20
CA LEU A 89 11.92 -8.90 20.29
C LEU A 89 11.20 -9.95 19.42
N ASN A 90 9.87 -9.96 19.49
CA ASN A 90 9.05 -10.75 18.57
C ASN A 90 7.79 -9.97 18.22
N LEU A 91 7.43 -9.87 16.94
CA LEU A 91 6.27 -9.10 16.53
C LEU A 91 4.95 -9.78 16.84
N SER A 92 4.88 -11.13 16.80
CA SER A 92 3.70 -11.85 17.27
C SER A 92 3.45 -11.58 18.76
N TYR A 93 4.51 -11.54 19.59
CA TYR A 93 4.39 -11.16 21.00
C TYR A 93 3.84 -9.75 21.16
N ASN A 94 4.38 -8.79 20.41
CA ASN A 94 3.95 -7.40 20.47
C ASN A 94 2.53 -7.17 19.95
N CYS A 95 2.06 -7.97 18.99
CA CYS A 95 0.69 -7.94 18.49
C CYS A 95 -0.31 -8.63 19.41
N LEU A 96 0.09 -9.66 20.14
CA LEU A 96 -0.84 -10.57 20.83
C LEU A 96 -0.59 -10.69 22.32
N ASP A 97 0.57 -11.22 22.76
CA ASP A 97 0.80 -11.62 24.16
C ASP A 97 0.61 -10.45 25.13
N ARG A 98 1.17 -9.27 24.80
CA ARG A 98 1.03 -8.07 25.66
C ARG A 98 -0.41 -7.57 25.81
N HIS A 99 -1.32 -8.01 24.95
CA HIS A 99 -2.75 -7.71 25.02
C HIS A 99 -3.55 -8.87 25.59
N ALA A 100 -3.31 -10.08 25.09
CA ALA A 100 -4.00 -11.30 25.47
C ALA A 100 -3.77 -11.69 26.96
N LEU A 101 -2.60 -11.36 27.50
CA LEU A 101 -2.23 -11.62 28.91
C LEU A 101 -2.53 -10.42 29.82
N GLY A 102 -3.23 -9.41 29.33
CA GLY A 102 -3.54 -8.18 30.04
C GLY A 102 -5.01 -7.77 29.95
N PRO A 103 -5.33 -6.51 30.23
CA PRO A 103 -6.71 -6.01 30.25
C PRO A 103 -7.48 -6.16 28.94
N ARG A 104 -6.77 -6.27 27.80
CA ARG A 104 -7.38 -6.45 26.49
C ARG A 104 -7.67 -7.88 26.10
N ALA A 105 -7.49 -8.88 26.98
CA ALA A 105 -7.71 -10.29 26.65
C ALA A 105 -9.08 -10.56 26.01
N ALA A 106 -10.14 -9.98 26.57
CA ALA A 106 -11.51 -10.13 26.09
C ALA A 106 -11.91 -9.11 25.00
N LYS A 107 -11.02 -8.15 24.66
CA LYS A 107 -11.27 -7.19 23.59
C LYS A 107 -11.22 -7.89 22.23
N THR A 108 -12.13 -7.55 21.32
CA THR A 108 -12.07 -8.01 19.94
C THR A 108 -10.79 -7.50 19.27
N ALA A 109 -9.95 -8.42 18.82
CA ALA A 109 -8.77 -8.11 18.03
C ALA A 109 -9.11 -8.07 16.53
N LEU A 110 -9.95 -9.02 16.08
CA LEU A 110 -10.27 -9.19 14.68
C LEU A 110 -11.76 -9.38 14.48
N ILE A 111 -12.35 -8.57 13.60
CA ILE A 111 -13.67 -8.77 13.00
C ILE A 111 -13.43 -9.18 11.56
N TRP A 112 -14.03 -10.28 11.15
CA TRP A 112 -13.97 -10.71 9.76
C TRP A 112 -15.37 -10.89 9.21
N GLU A 113 -15.55 -10.41 7.98
CA GLU A 113 -16.76 -10.65 7.20
C GLU A 113 -16.40 -11.29 5.86
N GLY A 114 -17.03 -12.44 5.55
CA GLY A 114 -16.93 -13.12 4.27
C GLY A 114 -17.86 -12.49 3.23
N GLU A 115 -17.55 -12.68 1.95
CA GLU A 115 -18.38 -12.15 0.86
C GLU A 115 -19.84 -12.68 0.92
N PRO A 116 -20.11 -13.97 1.27
CA PRO A 116 -21.45 -14.46 1.50
C PRO A 116 -22.18 -13.85 2.71
N GLY A 117 -21.50 -13.14 3.59
CA GLY A 117 -22.08 -12.46 4.75
C GLY A 117 -21.82 -13.16 6.10
N GLU A 118 -20.97 -14.18 6.14
CA GLU A 118 -20.55 -14.78 7.42
C GLU A 118 -19.70 -13.78 8.21
N ILE A 119 -19.90 -13.75 9.52
CA ILE A 119 -19.15 -12.89 10.42
C ILE A 119 -18.45 -13.75 11.48
N ARG A 120 -17.18 -13.49 11.69
CA ARG A 120 -16.38 -14.05 12.77
C ARG A 120 -15.75 -12.93 13.60
N ARG A 121 -15.70 -13.11 14.90
CA ARG A 121 -14.99 -12.21 15.83
C ARG A 121 -14.04 -13.05 16.66
N LEU A 122 -12.81 -12.57 16.78
CA LEU A 122 -11.79 -13.16 17.63
C LEU A 122 -11.32 -12.10 18.63
N THR A 123 -11.36 -12.43 19.90
CA THR A 123 -10.73 -11.64 20.95
C THR A 123 -9.21 -11.76 20.87
N TYR A 124 -8.47 -10.89 21.55
CA TYR A 124 -7.02 -11.02 21.65
C TYR A 124 -6.60 -12.37 22.25
N ALA A 125 -7.33 -12.86 23.27
CA ALA A 125 -7.07 -14.18 23.84
C ALA A 125 -7.31 -15.33 22.85
N GLU A 126 -8.39 -15.27 22.09
CA GLU A 126 -8.70 -16.31 21.09
C GLU A 126 -7.72 -16.26 19.90
N LEU A 127 -7.41 -15.06 19.37
CA LEU A 127 -6.44 -14.93 18.30
C LEU A 127 -5.04 -15.41 18.74
N HIS A 128 -4.63 -15.07 19.96
CA HIS A 128 -3.38 -15.54 20.55
C HIS A 128 -3.33 -17.08 20.65
N LEU A 129 -4.42 -17.70 21.08
CA LEU A 129 -4.53 -19.17 21.16
C LEU A 129 -4.40 -19.82 19.79
N GLU A 130 -5.14 -19.32 18.77
CA GLU A 130 -5.08 -19.88 17.42
C GLU A 130 -3.70 -19.71 16.77
N VAL A 131 -3.04 -18.58 17.01
CA VAL A 131 -1.66 -18.37 16.54
C VAL A 131 -0.68 -19.33 17.19
N GLN A 132 -0.78 -19.58 18.49
CA GLN A 132 0.09 -20.53 19.19
C GLN A 132 -0.09 -21.96 18.68
N LYS A 133 -1.35 -22.40 18.49
CA LYS A 133 -1.66 -23.73 17.95
C LYS A 133 -1.10 -23.90 16.54
N PHE A 134 -1.31 -22.91 15.67
CA PHE A 134 -0.79 -22.98 14.31
C PHE A 134 0.75 -22.88 14.25
N ALA A 135 1.36 -22.08 15.11
CA ALA A 135 2.81 -22.03 15.26
C ALA A 135 3.40 -23.40 15.67
N ASN A 136 2.75 -24.10 16.61
CA ASN A 136 3.13 -25.47 16.96
C ASN A 136 2.92 -26.45 15.80
N ALA A 137 1.85 -26.32 15.04
CA ALA A 137 1.61 -27.14 13.84
C ALA A 137 2.74 -26.95 12.81
N LEU A 138 3.20 -25.72 12.56
CA LEU A 138 4.35 -25.45 11.69
C LEU A 138 5.64 -26.12 12.23
N LYS A 139 5.89 -26.05 13.54
CA LYS A 139 7.03 -26.71 14.19
C LYS A 139 6.96 -28.24 14.05
N GLN A 140 5.78 -28.84 14.19
CA GLN A 140 5.56 -30.28 14.00
C GLN A 140 5.89 -30.74 12.57
N LEU A 141 5.62 -29.88 11.57
CA LEU A 141 6.03 -30.10 10.17
C LEU A 141 7.53 -29.80 9.92
N GLY A 142 8.29 -29.45 10.96
CA GLY A 142 9.73 -29.19 10.87
C GLY A 142 10.10 -27.80 10.35
N VAL A 143 9.18 -26.85 10.32
CA VAL A 143 9.49 -25.44 10.04
C VAL A 143 10.27 -24.83 11.21
N LYS A 144 11.37 -24.17 10.91
CA LYS A 144 12.33 -23.62 11.88
C LYS A 144 12.52 -22.12 11.67
N LYS A 145 13.12 -21.48 12.68
CA LYS A 145 13.64 -20.11 12.56
C LYS A 145 14.51 -19.97 11.31
N GLY A 146 14.25 -18.92 10.53
CA GLY A 146 14.94 -18.63 9.27
C GLY A 146 14.42 -19.39 8.04
N ASP A 147 13.55 -20.40 8.20
CA ASP A 147 12.86 -21.01 7.07
C ASP A 147 11.87 -20.01 6.42
N ARG A 148 11.72 -20.10 5.09
CA ARG A 148 10.75 -19.27 4.36
C ARG A 148 9.48 -20.08 4.15
N VAL A 149 8.34 -19.44 4.39
CA VAL A 149 7.00 -20.01 4.24
C VAL A 149 6.21 -19.12 3.30
N ALA A 150 5.80 -19.67 2.16
CA ALA A 150 4.91 -18.97 1.25
C ALA A 150 3.47 -19.02 1.76
N VAL A 151 2.74 -17.91 1.64
CA VAL A 151 1.33 -17.83 2.02
C VAL A 151 0.53 -17.35 0.82
N TYR A 152 -0.36 -18.21 0.30
CA TYR A 152 -1.22 -17.94 -0.85
C TYR A 152 -2.66 -18.20 -0.49
N MET A 153 -3.33 -17.19 0.10
CA MET A 153 -4.65 -17.29 0.69
C MET A 153 -5.53 -16.10 0.32
N GLY A 154 -6.84 -16.24 0.45
CA GLY A 154 -7.79 -15.13 0.49
C GLY A 154 -7.78 -14.43 1.84
N MET A 155 -8.50 -13.30 1.92
CA MET A 155 -8.56 -12.44 3.12
C MET A 155 -9.41 -13.06 4.23
N THR A 156 -8.93 -14.16 4.81
CA THR A 156 -9.53 -14.86 5.95
C THR A 156 -8.73 -14.59 7.23
N PRO A 157 -9.30 -14.80 8.43
CA PRO A 157 -8.56 -14.71 9.70
C PRO A 157 -7.30 -15.59 9.71
N GLU A 158 -7.36 -16.74 9.07
CA GLU A 158 -6.27 -17.70 8.99
C GLU A 158 -5.05 -17.14 8.25
N LEU A 159 -5.25 -16.20 7.33
CA LEU A 159 -4.14 -15.49 6.68
C LEU A 159 -3.35 -14.66 7.72
N ALA A 160 -4.03 -13.88 8.56
CA ALA A 160 -3.37 -13.12 9.64
C ALA A 160 -2.74 -14.06 10.69
N ILE A 161 -3.41 -15.17 11.04
CA ILE A 161 -2.87 -16.19 11.93
C ILE A 161 -1.59 -16.79 11.36
N ALA A 162 -1.54 -17.07 10.06
CA ALA A 162 -0.37 -17.63 9.39
C ALA A 162 0.86 -16.70 9.50
N LEU A 163 0.69 -15.40 9.24
CA LEU A 163 1.77 -14.41 9.37
C LEU A 163 2.29 -14.34 10.80
N LEU A 164 1.37 -14.21 11.75
CA LEU A 164 1.71 -14.09 13.17
C LEU A 164 2.33 -15.38 13.74
N ALA A 165 1.92 -16.56 13.26
CA ALA A 165 2.51 -17.83 13.63
C ALA A 165 3.94 -17.98 13.07
N CYS A 166 4.17 -17.59 11.82
CA CYS A 166 5.53 -17.54 11.26
C CYS A 166 6.42 -16.60 12.07
N ALA A 167 5.96 -15.36 12.32
CA ALA A 167 6.70 -14.39 13.14
C ALA A 167 6.98 -14.93 14.55
N ARG A 168 6.04 -15.68 15.14
CA ARG A 168 6.18 -16.25 16.49
C ARG A 168 7.35 -17.22 16.62
N ILE A 169 7.55 -18.07 15.61
CA ILE A 169 8.63 -19.07 15.60
C ILE A 169 9.89 -18.62 14.87
N GLY A 170 9.90 -17.38 14.38
CA GLY A 170 11.02 -16.82 13.62
C GLY A 170 11.15 -17.34 12.19
N ALA A 171 10.09 -17.93 11.62
CA ALA A 171 10.02 -18.25 10.21
C ALA A 171 9.70 -16.97 9.40
N ILE A 172 10.28 -16.88 8.20
CA ILE A 172 10.16 -15.73 7.31
C ILE A 172 8.95 -15.97 6.39
N HIS A 173 7.88 -15.21 6.54
CA HIS A 173 6.75 -15.36 5.65
C HIS A 173 6.95 -14.60 4.32
N SER A 174 6.44 -15.18 3.23
CA SER A 174 6.39 -14.56 1.91
C SER A 174 4.98 -14.67 1.38
N VAL A 175 4.20 -13.59 1.51
CA VAL A 175 2.80 -13.60 1.06
C VAL A 175 2.74 -13.35 -0.43
N ILE A 176 1.99 -14.21 -1.11
CA ILE A 176 1.72 -14.15 -2.53
C ILE A 176 0.25 -13.81 -2.69
N PHE A 177 -0.06 -12.75 -3.43
CA PHE A 177 -1.44 -12.31 -3.62
C PHE A 177 -2.31 -13.43 -4.21
N GLY A 178 -3.45 -13.75 -3.56
CA GLY A 178 -4.35 -14.88 -3.87
C GLY A 178 -4.98 -14.87 -5.27
N GLY A 179 -4.62 -13.92 -6.09
CA GLY A 179 -5.03 -13.83 -7.47
C GLY A 179 -3.92 -14.08 -8.50
N PHE A 180 -2.68 -14.38 -8.09
CA PHE A 180 -1.59 -14.67 -9.04
C PHE A 180 -1.71 -16.08 -9.63
N ALA A 181 -1.20 -16.24 -10.87
CA ALA A 181 -1.17 -17.51 -11.55
C ALA A 181 -0.06 -18.44 -11.00
N ALA A 182 -0.11 -19.71 -11.36
CA ALA A 182 0.76 -20.77 -10.86
C ALA A 182 2.26 -20.50 -11.10
N ASN A 183 2.65 -19.97 -12.25
CA ASN A 183 4.03 -19.59 -12.54
C ASN A 183 4.55 -18.50 -11.60
N ALA A 184 3.71 -17.50 -11.28
CA ALA A 184 4.08 -16.44 -10.34
C ALA A 184 4.27 -16.97 -8.91
N ILE A 185 3.56 -18.01 -8.51
CA ILE A 185 3.78 -18.73 -7.24
C ILE A 185 5.13 -19.45 -7.29
N ALA A 186 5.35 -20.27 -8.33
CA ALA A 186 6.57 -21.06 -8.48
C ALA A 186 7.83 -20.19 -8.50
N ASP A 187 7.82 -19.07 -9.22
CA ASP A 187 8.94 -18.14 -9.30
C ASP A 187 9.33 -17.60 -7.92
N ARG A 188 8.36 -17.16 -7.12
CA ARG A 188 8.60 -16.59 -5.78
C ARG A 188 9.04 -17.66 -4.77
N VAL A 189 8.40 -18.80 -4.82
CA VAL A 189 8.73 -19.96 -3.97
C VAL A 189 10.15 -20.45 -4.22
N ASN A 190 10.56 -20.59 -5.47
CA ASN A 190 11.89 -21.03 -5.84
C ASN A 190 12.96 -19.95 -5.54
N ASP A 191 12.68 -18.69 -5.84
CA ASP A 191 13.61 -17.58 -5.59
C ASP A 191 13.92 -17.44 -4.09
N SER A 192 12.91 -17.54 -3.23
CA SER A 192 13.09 -17.47 -1.77
C SER A 192 13.44 -18.81 -1.14
N GLY A 193 13.30 -19.92 -1.85
CA GLY A 193 13.54 -21.27 -1.32
C GLY A 193 12.56 -21.64 -0.20
N CYS A 194 11.26 -21.38 -0.39
CA CYS A 194 10.24 -21.70 0.60
C CYS A 194 10.14 -23.20 0.85
N VAL A 195 10.03 -23.60 2.13
CA VAL A 195 9.93 -25.01 2.54
C VAL A 195 8.49 -25.48 2.68
N ALA A 196 7.54 -24.55 2.81
CA ALA A 196 6.12 -24.83 2.93
C ALA A 196 5.29 -23.76 2.20
N ILE A 197 4.10 -24.16 1.76
CA ILE A 197 3.07 -23.26 1.25
C ILE A 197 1.83 -23.40 2.13
N ILE A 198 1.29 -22.27 2.62
CA ILE A 198 -0.01 -22.19 3.29
C ILE A 198 -1.00 -21.66 2.27
N THR A 199 -2.11 -22.36 2.07
CA THR A 199 -3.16 -22.01 1.13
C THR A 199 -4.55 -22.38 1.67
N GLN A 200 -5.58 -22.24 0.86
CA GLN A 200 -6.94 -22.69 1.17
C GLN A 200 -7.58 -23.37 -0.04
N ASP A 201 -8.68 -24.08 0.17
CA ASP A 201 -9.41 -24.74 -0.90
C ASP A 201 -9.80 -23.76 -2.00
N THR A 202 -10.72 -22.86 -1.71
CA THR A 202 -11.13 -21.75 -2.58
C THR A 202 -11.38 -20.49 -1.77
N SER A 203 -11.58 -19.34 -2.42
CA SER A 203 -11.97 -18.06 -1.84
C SER A 203 -13.12 -17.45 -2.62
N PHE A 204 -13.98 -16.67 -1.98
CA PHE A 204 -15.06 -15.97 -2.66
C PHE A 204 -14.63 -14.63 -3.23
N ARG A 205 -15.05 -14.34 -4.46
CA ARG A 205 -14.93 -13.00 -5.06
C ARG A 205 -15.97 -12.78 -6.14
N ARG A 206 -16.75 -11.71 -6.03
CA ARG A 206 -17.86 -11.32 -6.96
C ARG A 206 -18.87 -12.45 -7.17
N GLY A 207 -19.23 -13.16 -6.09
CA GLY A 207 -20.17 -14.27 -6.11
C GLY A 207 -19.63 -15.58 -6.71
N GLY A 208 -18.37 -15.60 -7.13
CA GLY A 208 -17.70 -16.79 -7.65
C GLY A 208 -16.62 -17.30 -6.70
N GLU A 209 -16.08 -18.49 -7.00
CA GLU A 209 -14.96 -19.09 -6.27
C GLU A 209 -13.64 -18.97 -7.04
N ILE A 210 -12.60 -18.54 -6.35
CA ILE A 210 -11.21 -18.58 -6.84
C ILE A 210 -10.58 -19.88 -6.33
N LYS A 211 -10.12 -20.74 -7.23
CA LYS A 211 -9.59 -22.07 -6.94
C LYS A 211 -8.11 -22.01 -6.50
N LEU A 212 -7.86 -21.62 -5.24
CA LEU A 212 -6.50 -21.38 -4.75
C LEU A 212 -5.65 -22.65 -4.68
N LYS A 213 -6.16 -23.73 -4.07
CA LYS A 213 -5.43 -25.02 -3.98
C LYS A 213 -5.10 -25.59 -5.36
N ALA A 214 -6.01 -25.50 -6.32
CA ALA A 214 -5.75 -25.98 -7.68
C ALA A 214 -4.60 -25.19 -8.35
N THR A 215 -4.54 -23.87 -8.15
CA THR A 215 -3.43 -23.04 -8.65
C THR A 215 -2.10 -23.40 -7.96
N VAL A 216 -2.12 -23.70 -6.66
CA VAL A 216 -0.93 -24.20 -5.95
C VAL A 216 -0.51 -25.57 -6.49
N ASP A 217 -1.45 -26.49 -6.76
CA ASP A 217 -1.13 -27.80 -7.32
C ASP A 217 -0.44 -27.71 -8.70
N GLU A 218 -0.91 -26.78 -9.53
CA GLU A 218 -0.26 -26.46 -10.80
C GLU A 218 1.17 -25.92 -10.59
N ALA A 219 1.33 -24.99 -9.65
CA ALA A 219 2.63 -24.42 -9.31
C ALA A 219 3.63 -25.46 -8.77
N MET A 220 3.13 -26.46 -8.03
CA MET A 220 3.96 -27.50 -7.42
C MET A 220 4.74 -28.32 -8.43
N ALA A 221 4.31 -28.40 -9.70
CA ALA A 221 5.07 -29.06 -10.77
C ALA A 221 6.45 -28.41 -11.02
N ALA A 222 6.60 -27.11 -10.69
CA ALA A 222 7.82 -26.33 -10.85
C ALA A 222 8.49 -25.95 -9.52
N CYS A 223 7.89 -26.26 -8.37
CA CYS A 223 8.47 -25.96 -7.06
C CYS A 223 9.42 -27.06 -6.60
N HIS A 224 10.64 -26.69 -6.19
CA HIS A 224 11.70 -27.66 -5.90
C HIS A 224 12.01 -27.81 -4.40
N THR A 225 11.63 -26.83 -3.56
CA THR A 225 12.02 -26.77 -2.14
C THR A 225 10.87 -27.07 -1.18
N VAL A 226 9.63 -27.02 -1.66
CA VAL A 226 8.42 -27.20 -0.86
C VAL A 226 8.25 -28.65 -0.42
N ARG A 227 8.18 -28.86 0.88
CA ARG A 227 7.95 -30.16 1.50
C ARG A 227 6.50 -30.35 1.95
N HIS A 228 5.82 -29.25 2.30
CA HIS A 228 4.49 -29.27 2.88
C HIS A 228 3.59 -28.21 2.23
N VAL A 229 2.34 -28.61 1.96
CA VAL A 229 1.26 -27.70 1.56
C VAL A 229 0.16 -27.80 2.64
N ILE A 230 -0.12 -26.70 3.30
CA ILE A 230 -1.12 -26.63 4.38
C ILE A 230 -2.37 -25.96 3.81
N VAL A 231 -3.51 -26.64 3.89
CA VAL A 231 -4.75 -26.23 3.21
C VAL A 231 -5.83 -25.91 4.25
N TYR A 232 -6.24 -24.64 4.28
CA TYR A 232 -7.42 -24.22 5.06
C TYR A 232 -8.70 -24.53 4.28
N ARG A 233 -9.70 -25.16 4.96
CA ARG A 233 -11.02 -25.43 4.37
C ARG A 233 -11.91 -24.22 4.57
N ARG A 234 -11.97 -23.33 3.54
CA ARG A 234 -12.79 -22.11 3.57
C ARG A 234 -14.22 -22.35 3.07
N THR A 235 -14.35 -22.98 1.92
CA THR A 235 -15.66 -23.19 1.26
C THR A 235 -16.15 -24.63 1.38
N GLY A 236 -15.25 -25.57 1.60
CA GLY A 236 -15.56 -27.00 1.57
C GLY A 236 -15.58 -27.61 0.17
N THR A 237 -15.21 -26.82 -0.84
CA THR A 237 -15.08 -27.32 -2.21
C THR A 237 -14.03 -28.44 -2.27
N PRO A 238 -14.35 -29.59 -2.89
CA PRO A 238 -13.40 -30.70 -2.98
C PRO A 238 -12.12 -30.31 -3.72
N VAL A 239 -10.98 -30.62 -3.11
CA VAL A 239 -9.66 -30.38 -3.67
C VAL A 239 -8.80 -31.65 -3.62
N SER A 240 -7.81 -31.74 -4.50
CA SER A 240 -6.84 -32.83 -4.47
C SER A 240 -5.91 -32.66 -3.26
N MET A 241 -5.63 -33.74 -2.56
CA MET A 241 -4.71 -33.81 -1.42
C MET A 241 -3.68 -34.91 -1.62
N VAL A 242 -2.42 -34.53 -1.76
CA VAL A 242 -1.31 -35.48 -1.95
C VAL A 242 -0.83 -35.98 -0.58
N THR A 243 -0.96 -37.27 -0.33
CA THR A 243 -0.57 -37.91 0.93
C THR A 243 0.92 -37.68 1.24
N GLY A 244 1.23 -37.26 2.47
CA GLY A 244 2.59 -37.00 2.95
C GLY A 244 3.13 -35.59 2.60
N ARG A 245 2.48 -34.87 1.69
CA ARG A 245 2.81 -33.49 1.35
C ARG A 245 1.73 -32.52 1.82
N ASP A 246 0.45 -32.83 1.59
CA ASP A 246 -0.68 -31.93 1.81
C ASP A 246 -1.36 -32.26 3.14
N TRP A 247 -1.64 -31.21 3.91
CA TRP A 247 -2.17 -31.29 5.26
C TRP A 247 -3.37 -30.35 5.42
N TRP A 248 -4.45 -30.84 6.01
CA TRP A 248 -5.54 -29.98 6.38
C TRP A 248 -5.16 -29.13 7.61
N TRP A 249 -5.35 -27.83 7.51
CA TRP A 249 -5.11 -26.87 8.59
C TRP A 249 -5.79 -27.29 9.89
N HIS A 250 -7.10 -27.59 9.82
CA HIS A 250 -7.90 -27.94 10.98
C HIS A 250 -7.45 -29.24 11.66
N ASP A 251 -6.95 -30.21 10.93
CA ASP A 251 -6.41 -31.45 11.50
C ASP A 251 -5.10 -31.20 12.25
N LEU A 252 -4.25 -30.32 11.70
CA LEU A 252 -2.99 -29.94 12.33
C LEU A 252 -3.21 -29.20 13.65
N VAL A 253 -4.14 -28.24 13.68
CA VAL A 253 -4.39 -27.41 14.87
C VAL A 253 -5.23 -28.12 15.92
N ALA A 254 -6.06 -29.12 15.56
CA ALA A 254 -6.91 -29.85 16.49
C ALA A 254 -6.13 -30.52 17.63
N ASN A 255 -4.94 -31.04 17.33
CA ASN A 255 -4.07 -31.76 18.26
C ASN A 255 -2.80 -30.99 18.62
N ALA A 256 -2.66 -29.74 18.16
CA ALA A 256 -1.48 -28.94 18.45
C ALA A 256 -1.49 -28.46 19.92
N PRO A 257 -0.33 -28.39 20.57
CA PRO A 257 -0.22 -27.77 21.90
C PRO A 257 -0.70 -26.31 21.86
N THR A 258 -1.30 -25.87 22.95
CA THR A 258 -1.87 -24.52 23.09
C THR A 258 -0.83 -23.48 23.52
N GLU A 259 0.34 -23.90 23.96
CA GLU A 259 1.44 -23.04 24.37
C GLU A 259 2.58 -23.13 23.35
N CYS A 260 2.96 -21.99 22.80
CA CYS A 260 4.11 -21.82 21.92
C CYS A 260 4.80 -20.51 22.31
N PRO A 261 5.84 -20.52 23.14
CA PRO A 261 6.60 -19.31 23.48
C PRO A 261 7.13 -18.61 22.22
N ALA A 262 7.05 -17.28 22.21
CA ALA A 262 7.56 -16.49 21.10
C ALA A 262 9.09 -16.51 21.07
N GLU A 263 9.66 -16.79 19.90
CA GLU A 263 11.12 -16.81 19.68
C GLU A 263 11.71 -15.42 19.86
N PRO A 264 12.72 -15.20 20.72
CA PRO A 264 13.42 -13.91 20.80
C PRO A 264 14.25 -13.66 19.54
N MET A 265 13.69 -12.90 18.60
CA MET A 265 14.33 -12.54 17.33
C MET A 265 15.31 -11.40 17.50
N ASP A 266 16.45 -11.46 16.81
CA ASP A 266 17.29 -10.27 16.66
C ASP A 266 16.51 -9.18 15.92
N SER A 267 16.77 -7.91 16.27
CA SER A 267 16.13 -6.80 15.59
C SER A 267 16.34 -6.82 14.07
N GLU A 268 17.50 -7.28 13.62
CA GLU A 268 17.83 -7.39 12.20
C GLU A 268 17.49 -8.76 11.58
N ASP A 269 16.95 -9.71 12.35
CA ASP A 269 16.43 -10.96 11.78
C ASP A 269 15.28 -10.65 10.79
N PRO A 270 15.29 -11.25 9.58
CA PRO A 270 14.22 -11.06 8.60
C PRO A 270 12.86 -11.48 9.15
N LEU A 271 11.86 -10.63 8.92
CA LEU A 271 10.46 -10.89 9.25
C LEU A 271 9.70 -11.46 8.05
N TYR A 272 9.83 -10.80 6.91
CA TYR A 272 9.18 -11.21 5.68
C TYR A 272 9.99 -10.84 4.43
N ILE A 273 9.67 -11.55 3.34
CA ILE A 273 10.10 -11.23 1.99
C ILE A 273 8.86 -10.91 1.17
N LEU A 274 8.78 -9.70 0.60
CA LEU A 274 7.66 -9.30 -0.22
C LEU A 274 8.11 -8.92 -1.63
N TYR A 275 7.50 -9.58 -2.62
CA TYR A 275 7.89 -9.42 -4.01
C TYR A 275 7.15 -8.27 -4.68
N THR A 276 7.92 -7.37 -5.31
CA THR A 276 7.41 -6.29 -6.16
C THR A 276 7.74 -6.54 -7.62
N SER A 277 6.96 -5.95 -8.53
CA SER A 277 7.28 -5.97 -9.96
C SER A 277 8.57 -5.18 -10.22
N GLY A 278 9.52 -5.79 -10.90
CA GLY A 278 10.74 -5.10 -11.36
C GLY A 278 10.56 -4.51 -12.75
N THR A 279 11.25 -3.40 -13.03
CA THR A 279 11.34 -2.82 -14.37
C THR A 279 11.97 -3.76 -15.39
N THR A 280 12.78 -4.72 -14.93
CA THR A 280 13.49 -5.74 -15.74
C THR A 280 12.71 -7.04 -15.92
N GLY A 281 11.45 -7.11 -15.50
CA GLY A 281 10.58 -8.30 -15.62
C GLY A 281 10.70 -9.32 -14.47
N LYS A 282 11.89 -9.54 -13.88
CA LYS A 282 12.03 -10.45 -12.71
C LYS A 282 11.57 -9.74 -11.42
N PRO A 283 10.65 -10.33 -10.63
CA PRO A 283 10.24 -9.77 -9.34
C PRO A 283 11.43 -9.57 -8.38
N LYS A 284 11.34 -8.54 -7.53
CA LYS A 284 12.32 -8.24 -6.46
C LYS A 284 11.74 -8.67 -5.13
N GLY A 285 12.36 -9.58 -4.42
CA GLY A 285 11.99 -9.98 -3.06
C GLY A 285 12.61 -9.02 -2.04
N LEU A 286 11.85 -8.04 -1.57
CA LEU A 286 12.32 -7.08 -0.57
C LEU A 286 12.30 -7.70 0.82
N VAL A 287 13.43 -7.61 1.54
CA VAL A 287 13.59 -8.17 2.89
C VAL A 287 13.38 -7.10 3.93
N HIS A 288 12.42 -7.31 4.82
CA HIS A 288 12.16 -6.47 5.98
C HIS A 288 12.53 -7.17 7.28
N THR A 289 13.07 -6.41 8.24
CA THR A 289 13.56 -6.92 9.52
C THR A 289 12.58 -6.69 10.65
N THR A 290 12.70 -7.51 11.69
CA THR A 290 11.74 -7.59 12.79
C THR A 290 11.64 -6.29 13.60
N GLY A 291 12.77 -5.76 14.07
CA GLY A 291 12.77 -4.60 14.96
C GLY A 291 12.38 -3.31 14.27
N GLY A 292 13.00 -3.02 13.13
CA GLY A 292 12.74 -1.78 12.40
C GLY A 292 11.30 -1.70 11.89
N CYS A 293 10.79 -2.80 11.31
CA CYS A 293 9.39 -2.89 10.88
C CYS A 293 8.44 -2.71 12.07
N GLY A 294 8.69 -3.41 13.19
CA GLY A 294 7.85 -3.34 14.37
C GLY A 294 7.72 -1.93 14.93
N VAL A 295 8.84 -1.28 15.19
CA VAL A 295 8.86 0.07 15.80
C VAL A 295 8.15 1.10 14.90
N GLN A 296 8.46 1.13 13.61
CA GLN A 296 7.90 2.18 12.76
C GLN A 296 6.44 1.92 12.39
N THR A 297 6.02 0.68 12.14
CA THR A 297 4.60 0.38 11.89
C THR A 297 3.74 0.66 13.13
N TYR A 298 4.25 0.36 14.33
CA TYR A 298 3.60 0.74 15.59
C TYR A 298 3.39 2.25 15.69
N LEU A 299 4.46 3.02 15.50
CA LEU A 299 4.46 4.46 15.71
C LEU A 299 3.60 5.19 14.66
N THR A 300 3.73 4.79 13.39
CA THR A 300 2.93 5.37 12.30
C THR A 300 1.44 5.03 12.44
N ALA A 301 1.11 3.81 12.83
CA ALA A 301 -0.28 3.44 13.12
C ALA A 301 -0.86 4.28 14.27
N LYS A 302 -0.09 4.48 15.34
CA LYS A 302 -0.48 5.30 16.49
C LYS A 302 -0.79 6.76 16.11
N TYR A 303 0.10 7.41 15.36
CA TYR A 303 0.03 8.86 15.15
C TYR A 303 -0.65 9.25 13.83
N VAL A 304 -0.47 8.50 12.73
CA VAL A 304 -1.12 8.84 11.45
C VAL A 304 -2.61 8.50 11.49
N PHE A 305 -2.97 7.39 12.09
CA PHE A 305 -4.38 7.03 12.26
C PHE A 305 -4.97 7.48 13.61
N ASP A 306 -4.17 8.13 14.44
CA ASP A 306 -4.59 8.59 15.77
C ASP A 306 -5.32 7.51 16.57
N LEU A 307 -4.82 6.27 16.51
CA LEU A 307 -5.49 5.08 17.04
C LEU A 307 -5.81 5.22 18.53
N LYS A 308 -7.06 4.94 18.88
CA LYS A 308 -7.59 4.87 20.24
C LYS A 308 -8.03 3.44 20.56
N ASP A 309 -8.21 3.15 21.84
CA ASP A 309 -8.57 1.80 22.28
C ASP A 309 -9.95 1.35 21.78
N GLU A 310 -10.88 2.28 21.60
CA GLU A 310 -12.24 2.02 21.10
C GLU A 310 -12.34 1.91 19.59
N ASP A 311 -11.27 2.19 18.83
CA ASP A 311 -11.33 2.20 17.38
C ASP A 311 -11.54 0.83 16.75
N ILE A 312 -12.36 0.82 15.71
CA ILE A 312 -12.48 -0.27 14.75
C ILE A 312 -11.84 0.23 13.44
N PHE A 313 -10.67 -0.30 13.17
CA PHE A 313 -9.83 0.08 12.05
C PHE A 313 -10.06 -0.84 10.87
N TRP A 314 -10.45 -0.29 9.74
CA TRP A 314 -10.58 -1.03 8.49
C TRP A 314 -9.64 -0.50 7.41
N CYS A 315 -8.61 -1.27 7.12
CA CYS A 315 -7.79 -1.13 5.92
C CYS A 315 -8.28 -2.12 4.87
N THR A 316 -8.64 -1.62 3.68
CA THR A 316 -9.19 -2.46 2.61
C THR A 316 -8.12 -3.16 1.76
N ALA A 317 -6.84 -2.95 2.07
CA ALA A 317 -5.74 -3.56 1.35
C ALA A 317 -5.68 -5.08 1.61
N ASP A 318 -5.37 -5.83 0.57
CA ASP A 318 -5.03 -7.25 0.68
C ASP A 318 -3.68 -7.43 1.38
N ILE A 319 -3.57 -8.45 2.23
CA ILE A 319 -2.32 -8.79 2.94
C ILE A 319 -1.21 -9.23 1.97
N GLY A 320 -1.53 -9.62 0.75
CA GLY A 320 -0.55 -9.86 -0.32
C GLY A 320 0.28 -8.63 -0.73
N TRP A 321 -0.06 -7.45 -0.20
CA TRP A 321 0.67 -6.18 -0.38
C TRP A 321 1.25 -5.68 0.94
N VAL A 322 2.27 -4.81 0.85
CA VAL A 322 2.91 -4.26 2.06
C VAL A 322 1.92 -3.53 2.97
N THR A 323 0.91 -2.88 2.39
CA THR A 323 -0.14 -2.18 3.16
C THR A 323 -0.89 -3.14 4.07
N GLY A 324 -1.18 -4.35 3.59
CA GLY A 324 -1.80 -5.38 4.43
C GLY A 324 -0.89 -5.86 5.56
N HIS A 325 0.41 -6.05 5.30
CA HIS A 325 1.37 -6.40 6.35
C HIS A 325 1.42 -5.31 7.43
N SER A 326 1.67 -4.07 7.01
CA SER A 326 1.93 -2.96 7.94
C SER A 326 0.66 -2.46 8.64
N TYR A 327 -0.50 -2.41 7.94
CA TYR A 327 -1.70 -1.74 8.45
C TYR A 327 -2.99 -2.58 8.41
N VAL A 328 -2.93 -3.89 8.12
CA VAL A 328 -3.98 -4.84 8.52
C VAL A 328 -3.49 -5.68 9.70
N VAL A 329 -2.21 -6.10 9.70
CA VAL A 329 -1.67 -7.00 10.72
C VAL A 329 -0.84 -6.24 11.76
N TYR A 330 0.39 -5.84 11.42
CA TYR A 330 1.38 -5.47 12.44
C TYR A 330 1.06 -4.16 13.16
N GLY A 331 0.89 -3.06 12.46
CA GLY A 331 0.71 -1.74 13.08
C GLY A 331 -0.50 -1.65 14.01
N PRO A 332 -1.72 -1.94 13.54
CA PRO A 332 -2.91 -1.87 14.38
C PRO A 332 -2.91 -2.87 15.54
N LEU A 333 -2.52 -4.13 15.31
CA LEU A 333 -2.53 -5.14 16.38
C LEU A 333 -1.49 -4.86 17.46
N GLN A 334 -0.31 -4.33 17.12
CA GLN A 334 0.67 -3.86 18.12
C GLN A 334 0.10 -2.74 19.00
N ASN A 335 -0.79 -1.91 18.47
CA ASN A 335 -1.48 -0.85 19.21
C ASN A 335 -2.69 -1.37 20.02
N GLY A 336 -3.03 -2.64 19.92
CA GLY A 336 -4.20 -3.20 20.60
C GLY A 336 -5.54 -2.78 19.99
N ALA A 337 -5.56 -2.36 18.72
CA ALA A 337 -6.76 -1.96 18.01
C ALA A 337 -7.65 -3.16 17.64
N THR A 338 -8.93 -2.90 17.36
CA THR A 338 -9.80 -3.86 16.68
C THR A 338 -9.65 -3.67 15.18
N VAL A 339 -9.27 -4.72 14.46
CA VAL A 339 -9.09 -4.72 13.01
C VAL A 339 -10.28 -5.37 12.34
N LEU A 340 -10.82 -4.76 11.29
CA LEU A 340 -11.79 -5.38 10.41
C LEU A 340 -11.10 -5.91 9.16
N MET A 341 -11.37 -7.15 8.80
CA MET A 341 -10.96 -7.79 7.53
C MET A 341 -12.21 -8.18 6.73
N TYR A 342 -12.17 -7.96 5.43
CA TYR A 342 -13.24 -8.36 4.52
C TYR A 342 -12.68 -9.26 3.41
N GLU A 343 -13.30 -10.44 3.23
CA GLU A 343 -13.08 -11.29 2.06
C GLU A 343 -14.15 -11.01 1.05
N GLY A 344 -13.80 -10.42 -0.10
CA GLY A 344 -14.76 -10.18 -1.16
C GLY A 344 -14.44 -8.94 -2.01
N ALA A 345 -15.37 -8.62 -2.90
CA ALA A 345 -15.28 -7.44 -3.75
C ALA A 345 -16.14 -6.28 -3.23
N PRO A 346 -15.74 -5.02 -3.46
CA PRO A 346 -16.46 -3.85 -2.95
C PRO A 346 -17.85 -3.64 -3.59
N ASN A 347 -18.11 -4.32 -4.71
CA ASN A 347 -19.33 -4.21 -5.50
C ASN A 347 -20.21 -5.49 -5.48
N TRP A 348 -20.02 -6.37 -4.50
CA TRP A 348 -20.81 -7.58 -4.36
C TRP A 348 -21.47 -7.66 -2.98
N PRO A 349 -22.78 -7.99 -2.87
CA PRO A 349 -23.72 -8.27 -3.96
C PRO A 349 -24.19 -7.04 -4.73
N ASP A 350 -23.88 -5.84 -4.21
CA ASP A 350 -24.19 -4.55 -4.85
C ASP A 350 -23.17 -3.46 -4.47
N PHE A 351 -23.27 -2.29 -5.09
CA PHE A 351 -22.34 -1.17 -4.89
C PHE A 351 -22.43 -0.50 -3.51
N SER A 352 -23.33 -0.93 -2.65
CA SER A 352 -23.45 -0.43 -1.27
C SER A 352 -22.64 -1.24 -0.25
N ARG A 353 -21.97 -2.30 -0.69
CA ARG A 353 -21.34 -3.31 0.20
C ARG A 353 -20.41 -2.71 1.25
N PHE A 354 -19.50 -1.82 0.86
CA PHE A 354 -18.55 -1.22 1.80
C PHE A 354 -19.24 -0.31 2.82
N TRP A 355 -20.22 0.44 2.40
CA TRP A 355 -20.98 1.32 3.29
C TRP A 355 -21.77 0.55 4.32
N LYS A 356 -22.36 -0.57 3.90
CA LYS A 356 -23.03 -1.50 4.81
C LYS A 356 -22.07 -2.09 5.84
N ILE A 357 -20.87 -2.52 5.46
CA ILE A 357 -19.85 -3.03 6.37
C ILE A 357 -19.44 -1.96 7.40
N ILE A 358 -19.23 -0.72 6.95
CA ILE A 358 -18.89 0.39 7.84
C ILE A 358 -19.99 0.63 8.88
N ASP A 359 -21.23 0.64 8.44
CA ASP A 359 -22.39 0.93 9.31
C ASP A 359 -22.65 -0.23 10.28
N ASP A 360 -22.70 -1.49 9.78
CA ASP A 360 -22.96 -2.71 10.56
C ASP A 360 -21.92 -2.95 11.65
N HIS A 361 -20.63 -2.72 11.34
CA HIS A 361 -19.52 -2.94 12.26
C HIS A 361 -19.08 -1.67 13.00
N ARG A 362 -19.72 -0.53 12.75
CA ARG A 362 -19.37 0.74 13.40
C ARG A 362 -17.89 1.10 13.21
N VAL A 363 -17.39 0.94 11.98
CA VAL A 363 -16.01 1.28 11.62
C VAL A 363 -15.74 2.74 11.94
N THR A 364 -14.62 3.01 12.62
CA THR A 364 -14.24 4.38 13.03
C THR A 364 -13.14 4.97 12.16
N ILE A 365 -12.29 4.12 11.60
CA ILE A 365 -11.21 4.54 10.70
C ILE A 365 -11.29 3.71 9.41
N PHE A 366 -11.41 4.40 8.28
CA PHE A 366 -11.50 3.76 6.97
C PHE A 366 -10.33 4.17 6.09
N TYR A 367 -9.46 3.19 5.74
CA TYR A 367 -8.23 3.37 4.99
C TYR A 367 -8.29 2.57 3.70
N THR A 368 -8.32 3.27 2.55
CA THR A 368 -8.54 2.64 1.24
C THR A 368 -7.70 3.28 0.13
N ALA A 369 -7.76 2.74 -1.08
CA ALA A 369 -7.02 3.27 -2.22
C ALA A 369 -7.83 4.32 -3.00
N PRO A 370 -7.19 5.35 -3.59
CA PRO A 370 -7.84 6.32 -4.48
C PRO A 370 -8.59 5.67 -5.65
N THR A 371 -8.09 4.56 -6.17
CA THR A 371 -8.80 3.77 -7.20
C THR A 371 -10.17 3.27 -6.72
N ALA A 372 -10.28 2.83 -5.47
CA ALA A 372 -11.58 2.44 -4.90
C ALA A 372 -12.51 3.65 -4.77
N ILE A 373 -11.97 4.80 -4.32
CA ILE A 373 -12.75 6.04 -4.20
C ILE A 373 -13.30 6.47 -5.57
N ARG A 374 -12.47 6.46 -6.63
CA ARG A 374 -12.95 6.76 -7.98
C ARG A 374 -14.02 5.79 -8.47
N ALA A 375 -13.90 4.51 -8.14
CA ALA A 375 -14.93 3.53 -8.45
C ALA A 375 -16.26 3.85 -7.71
N PHE A 376 -16.19 4.24 -6.45
CA PHE A 376 -17.37 4.66 -5.67
C PHE A 376 -18.06 5.89 -6.26
N ILE A 377 -17.28 6.89 -6.68
CA ILE A 377 -17.79 8.06 -7.40
C ILE A 377 -18.55 7.61 -8.65
N LYS A 378 -17.91 6.78 -9.49
CA LYS A 378 -18.50 6.25 -10.74
C LYS A 378 -19.79 5.47 -10.52
N TRP A 379 -19.91 4.72 -9.42
CA TRP A 379 -21.13 3.96 -9.11
C TRP A 379 -22.28 4.84 -8.64
N GLY A 380 -21.98 6.05 -8.15
CA GLY A 380 -22.97 7.06 -7.81
C GLY A 380 -23.27 7.17 -6.33
N ASN A 381 -23.64 8.38 -5.93
CA ASN A 381 -23.86 8.77 -4.52
C ASN A 381 -25.02 8.03 -3.86
N GLN A 382 -26.02 7.56 -4.64
CA GLN A 382 -27.19 6.85 -4.13
C GLN A 382 -26.85 5.58 -3.35
N HIS A 383 -25.64 5.03 -3.53
CA HIS A 383 -25.21 3.84 -2.82
C HIS A 383 -24.66 4.17 -1.43
N VAL A 384 -24.02 5.30 -1.26
CA VAL A 384 -23.49 5.76 0.04
C VAL A 384 -24.56 6.49 0.86
N GLU A 385 -25.41 7.28 0.22
CA GLU A 385 -26.42 8.11 0.88
C GLU A 385 -27.53 7.33 1.64
N LYS A 386 -27.55 5.99 1.46
CA LYS A 386 -28.41 5.08 2.25
C LYS A 386 -27.94 4.89 3.69
N PHE A 387 -26.67 5.21 3.99
CA PHE A 387 -26.01 4.93 5.26
C PHE A 387 -25.60 6.22 5.95
N LYS A 388 -25.60 6.21 7.28
CA LYS A 388 -25.26 7.40 8.07
C LYS A 388 -23.76 7.59 8.20
N LEU A 389 -22.99 6.52 8.23
CA LEU A 389 -21.53 6.48 8.41
C LEU A 389 -21.04 7.34 9.60
N ASP A 390 -21.89 7.50 10.61
CA ASP A 390 -21.68 8.40 11.75
C ASP A 390 -20.61 7.89 12.74
N SER A 391 -20.25 6.60 12.62
CA SER A 391 -19.13 6.02 13.36
C SER A 391 -17.76 6.45 12.87
N LEU A 392 -17.63 6.82 11.58
CA LEU A 392 -16.36 7.25 11.03
C LEU A 392 -15.85 8.52 11.70
N ARG A 393 -14.60 8.52 12.15
CA ARG A 393 -13.91 9.67 12.71
C ARG A 393 -12.66 10.08 11.93
N LEU A 394 -12.07 9.14 11.13
CA LEU A 394 -10.89 9.39 10.32
C LEU A 394 -10.95 8.59 9.02
N LEU A 395 -10.52 9.22 7.94
CA LEU A 395 -10.38 8.61 6.62
C LEU A 395 -8.91 8.59 6.20
N GLY A 396 -8.52 7.62 5.40
CA GLY A 396 -7.16 7.55 4.88
C GLY A 396 -7.11 7.03 3.44
N THR A 397 -6.03 7.40 2.74
CA THR A 397 -5.75 6.98 1.37
C THR A 397 -4.32 6.45 1.22
N VAL A 398 -4.15 5.46 0.35
CA VAL A 398 -2.88 4.75 0.15
C VAL A 398 -2.73 4.16 -1.25
N GLY A 399 -1.48 4.03 -1.68
CA GLY A 399 -1.08 3.22 -2.84
C GLY A 399 -0.84 4.00 -4.12
N GLU A 400 -1.47 5.16 -4.26
CA GLU A 400 -1.25 6.11 -5.37
C GLU A 400 -1.65 7.52 -4.92
N PRO A 401 -1.17 8.58 -5.58
CA PRO A 401 -1.65 9.93 -5.29
C PRO A 401 -3.14 10.06 -5.58
N ILE A 402 -3.86 10.75 -4.70
CA ILE A 402 -5.29 11.06 -4.91
C ILE A 402 -5.44 12.40 -5.61
N ASN A 403 -6.29 12.47 -6.63
CA ASN A 403 -6.61 13.74 -7.25
C ASN A 403 -7.52 14.61 -6.34
N PRO A 404 -7.42 15.95 -6.40
CA PRO A 404 -8.15 16.85 -5.51
C PRO A 404 -9.67 16.63 -5.49
N GLU A 405 -10.30 16.35 -6.62
CA GLU A 405 -11.75 16.16 -6.69
C GLU A 405 -12.22 14.86 -6.03
N ALA A 406 -11.47 13.76 -6.18
CA ALA A 406 -11.76 12.52 -5.45
C ALA A 406 -11.54 12.70 -3.94
N TRP A 407 -10.52 13.48 -3.53
CA TRP A 407 -10.29 13.83 -2.14
C TRP A 407 -11.45 14.64 -1.57
N MET A 408 -11.97 15.64 -2.32
CA MET A 408 -13.13 16.44 -1.91
C MET A 408 -14.39 15.58 -1.77
N TRP A 409 -14.66 14.71 -2.76
CA TRP A 409 -15.79 13.78 -2.67
C TRP A 409 -15.69 12.88 -1.43
N TYR A 410 -14.50 12.34 -1.17
CA TYR A 410 -14.23 11.48 0.00
C TYR A 410 -14.48 12.22 1.31
N ARG A 411 -14.03 13.48 1.38
CA ARG A 411 -14.27 14.36 2.53
C ARG A 411 -15.75 14.67 2.75
N GLU A 412 -16.46 15.00 1.67
CA GLU A 412 -17.86 15.48 1.76
C GLU A 412 -18.84 14.34 1.92
N LYS A 413 -18.74 13.30 1.06
CA LYS A 413 -19.73 12.22 0.99
C LYS A 413 -19.50 11.11 2.02
N ILE A 414 -18.25 10.80 2.34
CA ILE A 414 -17.92 9.74 3.30
C ILE A 414 -17.58 10.34 4.68
N GLY A 415 -16.76 11.37 4.71
CA GLY A 415 -16.35 12.02 5.94
C GLY A 415 -17.33 13.05 6.48
N HIS A 416 -18.36 13.42 5.73
CA HIS A 416 -19.38 14.42 6.08
C HIS A 416 -18.76 15.74 6.58
N ASN A 417 -17.61 16.12 6.02
CA ASN A 417 -16.79 17.29 6.41
C ASN A 417 -16.26 17.30 7.86
N ARG A 418 -16.47 16.23 8.64
CA ARG A 418 -16.04 16.11 10.05
C ARG A 418 -14.81 15.23 10.25
N CYS A 419 -14.54 14.31 9.31
CA CYS A 419 -13.39 13.42 9.39
C CYS A 419 -12.16 14.07 8.72
N PRO A 420 -11.01 14.17 9.41
CA PRO A 420 -9.76 14.45 8.71
C PRO A 420 -9.41 13.32 7.74
N ILE A 421 -8.68 13.67 6.67
CA ILE A 421 -8.16 12.70 5.72
C ILE A 421 -6.65 12.63 5.84
N VAL A 422 -6.11 11.42 6.02
CA VAL A 422 -4.68 11.17 5.95
C VAL A 422 -4.34 10.54 4.60
N ASP A 423 -3.78 11.33 3.70
CA ASP A 423 -3.22 10.85 2.45
C ASP A 423 -1.77 10.44 2.70
N THR A 424 -1.45 9.16 2.49
CA THR A 424 -0.19 8.58 2.92
C THR A 424 0.70 8.22 1.73
N TRP A 425 1.93 8.71 1.75
CA TRP A 425 2.95 8.26 0.81
C TRP A 425 3.99 7.36 1.48
N TRP A 426 4.19 6.20 0.89
CA TRP A 426 5.18 5.21 1.25
C TRP A 426 5.22 4.10 0.21
N GLN A 427 6.15 3.17 0.34
CA GLN A 427 6.42 2.13 -0.64
C GLN A 427 6.61 0.78 0.06
N THR A 428 6.63 -0.31 -0.70
CA THR A 428 7.03 -1.62 -0.18
C THR A 428 8.44 -1.55 0.39
N GLU A 429 9.31 -0.84 -0.28
CA GLU A 429 10.71 -0.58 0.10
C GLU A 429 10.84 0.17 1.42
N THR A 430 9.91 1.05 1.73
CA THR A 430 9.98 1.83 2.97
C THR A 430 9.38 1.12 4.18
N GLY A 431 8.55 0.10 3.96
CA GLY A 431 7.96 -0.74 5.00
C GLY A 431 6.85 -0.09 5.84
N ALA A 432 6.87 1.23 5.97
CA ALA A 432 5.88 2.03 6.69
C ALA A 432 5.74 3.42 6.07
N ILE A 433 4.73 4.18 6.52
CA ILE A 433 4.43 5.55 6.08
C ILE A 433 5.62 6.48 6.36
N LEU A 434 6.01 7.27 5.35
CA LEU A 434 7.07 8.28 5.46
C LEU A 434 6.55 9.72 5.36
N ILE A 435 5.50 9.97 4.57
CA ILE A 435 4.90 11.29 4.41
C ILE A 435 3.39 11.14 4.59
N ALA A 436 2.81 11.86 5.53
CA ALA A 436 1.38 11.90 5.79
C ALA A 436 1.03 13.06 6.74
N PRO A 437 -0.20 13.59 6.70
CA PRO A 437 -0.65 14.52 7.73
C PRO A 437 -0.78 13.81 9.08
N ILE A 438 -0.47 14.53 10.16
CA ILE A 438 -0.86 14.15 11.51
C ILE A 438 -2.25 14.77 11.75
N PRO A 439 -3.32 13.98 11.88
CA PRO A 439 -4.69 14.42 11.63
C PRO A 439 -5.23 15.46 12.63
N GLY A 440 -4.66 15.52 13.84
CA GLY A 440 -5.02 16.54 14.85
C GLY A 440 -4.19 17.83 14.78
N ALA A 441 -3.15 17.86 13.93
CA ALA A 441 -2.14 18.90 13.98
C ALA A 441 -1.90 19.62 12.64
N VAL A 442 -1.84 18.84 11.54
CA VAL A 442 -1.41 19.36 10.24
C VAL A 442 -2.63 19.66 9.37
N PRO A 443 -2.82 20.93 8.92
CA PRO A 443 -3.81 21.24 7.90
C PRO A 443 -3.58 20.42 6.63
N THR A 444 -4.63 20.06 5.92
CA THR A 444 -4.53 19.26 4.69
C THR A 444 -4.84 20.10 3.46
N LYS A 445 -4.19 19.75 2.35
CA LYS A 445 -4.48 20.30 1.01
C LYS A 445 -4.88 19.13 0.11
N PRO A 446 -6.01 19.20 -0.61
CA PRO A 446 -6.48 18.10 -1.46
C PRO A 446 -5.41 17.63 -2.46
N GLY A 447 -5.07 16.36 -2.43
CA GLY A 447 -4.05 15.76 -3.32
C GLY A 447 -2.61 15.88 -2.86
N SER A 448 -2.34 16.52 -1.71
CA SER A 448 -1.01 16.55 -1.11
C SER A 448 -0.84 15.45 -0.06
N ALA A 449 0.29 14.73 -0.09
CA ALA A 449 0.71 13.85 0.99
C ALA A 449 1.15 14.63 2.25
N THR A 450 1.19 15.94 2.17
CA THR A 450 1.48 16.91 3.23
C THR A 450 2.93 16.92 3.71
N ARG A 451 3.19 16.64 4.98
CA ARG A 451 4.48 16.83 5.63
C ARG A 451 5.12 15.49 6.03
N PRO A 452 6.44 15.44 6.24
CA PRO A 452 7.14 14.23 6.64
C PRO A 452 6.66 13.69 7.99
N PHE A 453 6.68 12.37 8.12
CA PHE A 453 6.55 11.74 9.43
C PHE A 453 7.82 11.97 10.27
N PHE A 454 7.72 11.82 11.58
CA PHE A 454 8.83 12.01 12.52
C PHE A 454 10.05 11.14 12.18
N GLY A 455 11.24 11.71 12.23
CA GLY A 455 12.50 11.03 11.93
C GLY A 455 12.77 10.80 10.44
N ILE A 456 11.90 11.26 9.55
CA ILE A 456 12.04 11.09 8.10
C ILE A 456 12.47 12.41 7.46
N GLN A 457 13.49 12.35 6.59
CA GLN A 457 14.05 13.51 5.89
C GLN A 457 13.87 13.37 4.37
N PRO A 458 12.65 13.54 3.83
CA PRO A 458 12.45 13.56 2.39
C PRO A 458 12.87 14.91 1.82
N GLU A 459 13.34 14.90 0.61
CA GLU A 459 13.74 16.11 -0.11
C GLU A 459 13.46 15.97 -1.60
N VAL A 460 13.20 17.08 -2.28
CA VAL A 460 13.07 17.15 -3.73
C VAL A 460 14.37 17.70 -4.31
N VAL A 461 14.99 16.90 -5.16
CA VAL A 461 16.34 17.21 -5.68
C VAL A 461 16.44 17.07 -7.20
N THR A 462 17.49 17.66 -7.78
CA THR A 462 17.94 17.40 -9.15
C THR A 462 18.58 16.02 -9.25
N LYS A 463 18.95 15.58 -10.45
CA LYS A 463 19.71 14.33 -10.65
C LYS A 463 21.12 14.39 -10.00
N GLU A 464 21.68 15.57 -9.87
CA GLU A 464 22.97 15.82 -9.23
C GLU A 464 22.87 15.82 -7.71
N GLY A 465 21.64 15.72 -7.16
CA GLY A 465 21.36 15.70 -5.72
C GLY A 465 21.26 17.08 -5.07
N GLU A 466 21.18 18.15 -5.87
CA GLU A 466 20.98 19.51 -5.38
C GLU A 466 19.50 19.77 -5.06
N THR A 467 19.24 20.51 -3.97
CA THR A 467 17.87 20.84 -3.55
C THR A 467 17.17 21.71 -4.59
N VAL A 468 15.96 21.32 -4.96
CA VAL A 468 15.12 22.08 -5.91
C VAL A 468 14.38 23.20 -5.15
N PRO A 469 14.27 24.42 -5.68
CA PRO A 469 13.52 25.50 -5.05
C PRO A 469 12.04 25.14 -4.85
N ALA A 470 11.42 25.70 -3.80
CA ALA A 470 10.01 25.47 -3.50
C ALA A 470 9.11 25.79 -4.70
N GLY A 471 8.14 24.93 -4.96
CA GLY A 471 7.23 25.02 -6.09
C GLY A 471 7.71 24.35 -7.39
N HIS A 472 8.98 23.97 -7.47
CA HIS A 472 9.53 23.25 -8.61
C HIS A 472 9.52 21.75 -8.39
N GLY A 473 9.36 20.99 -9.47
CA GLY A 473 9.37 19.52 -9.42
C GLY A 473 10.79 18.97 -9.57
N GLY A 474 11.01 17.81 -8.98
CA GLY A 474 12.29 17.09 -9.03
C GLY A 474 12.12 15.64 -8.60
N LEU A 475 13.23 15.00 -8.26
CA LEU A 475 13.28 13.63 -7.78
C LEU A 475 13.03 13.62 -6.27
N LEU A 476 12.13 12.78 -5.82
CA LEU A 476 11.93 12.56 -4.38
C LEU A 476 13.01 11.60 -3.85
N VAL A 477 13.75 12.04 -2.86
CA VAL A 477 14.76 11.24 -2.16
C VAL A 477 14.52 11.26 -0.65
N VAL A 478 15.14 10.31 0.08
CA VAL A 478 15.22 10.36 1.54
C VAL A 478 16.68 10.42 1.94
N ARG A 479 17.06 11.43 2.75
CA ARG A 479 18.44 11.75 3.08
C ARG A 479 19.07 10.85 4.15
N LYS A 480 18.25 10.25 5.01
CA LYS A 480 18.73 9.46 6.16
C LYS A 480 17.96 8.14 6.24
N PRO A 481 18.61 7.06 6.70
CA PRO A 481 17.93 5.79 6.92
C PRO A 481 16.84 5.89 8.00
N TRP A 482 15.85 5.04 7.89
CA TRP A 482 14.72 4.91 8.83
C TRP A 482 14.55 3.44 9.24
N PRO A 483 13.90 3.15 10.38
CA PRO A 483 13.89 1.79 10.93
C PRO A 483 13.27 0.72 10.02
N SER A 484 12.13 0.99 9.39
CA SER A 484 11.41 0.01 8.56
C SER A 484 11.91 -0.12 7.12
N MET A 485 13.00 0.57 6.76
CA MET A 485 13.62 0.45 5.44
C MET A 485 13.93 -1.02 5.11
N ALA A 486 13.62 -1.46 3.89
CA ALA A 486 14.07 -2.76 3.40
C ALA A 486 15.59 -2.87 3.48
N ARG A 487 16.09 -4.03 3.84
CA ARG A 487 17.54 -4.22 4.02
C ARG A 487 18.25 -4.66 2.75
N THR A 488 17.53 -5.36 1.87
CA THR A 488 18.11 -5.87 0.62
C THR A 488 17.01 -6.42 -0.31
N VAL A 489 17.40 -6.75 -1.53
CA VAL A 489 16.67 -7.70 -2.38
C VAL A 489 17.20 -9.09 -2.04
N TYR A 490 16.32 -10.03 -1.74
CA TYR A 490 16.68 -11.40 -1.35
C TYR A 490 17.54 -12.06 -2.43
N GLY A 491 18.71 -12.55 -2.04
CA GLY A 491 19.68 -13.17 -2.95
C GLY A 491 20.38 -12.25 -3.95
N ASP A 492 20.08 -10.92 -3.95
CA ASP A 492 20.62 -9.97 -4.92
C ASP A 492 20.85 -8.57 -4.29
N PRO A 493 21.82 -8.44 -3.37
CA PRO A 493 22.11 -7.17 -2.71
C PRO A 493 22.63 -6.09 -3.68
N GLU A 494 23.33 -6.46 -4.73
CA GLU A 494 23.83 -5.52 -5.74
C GLU A 494 22.68 -4.83 -6.47
N ARG A 495 21.62 -5.58 -6.78
CA ARG A 495 20.40 -5.03 -7.38
C ARG A 495 19.72 -4.02 -6.46
N TYR A 496 19.74 -4.25 -5.14
CA TYR A 496 19.21 -3.32 -4.15
C TYR A 496 19.96 -1.99 -4.18
N GLU A 497 21.29 -2.03 -4.07
CA GLU A 497 22.14 -0.86 -4.11
C GLU A 497 21.99 -0.09 -5.42
N LYS A 498 22.06 -0.80 -6.56
CA LYS A 498 21.91 -0.20 -7.87
C LYS A 498 20.56 0.46 -8.08
N THR A 499 19.48 -0.16 -7.60
CA THR A 499 18.12 0.37 -7.84
C THR A 499 17.81 1.60 -7.00
N TYR A 500 18.30 1.67 -5.77
CA TYR A 500 17.83 2.68 -4.81
C TYR A 500 18.91 3.67 -4.33
N PHE A 501 20.18 3.44 -4.63
CA PHE A 501 21.26 4.27 -4.10
C PHE A 501 22.29 4.73 -5.15
N SER A 502 22.13 4.36 -6.42
CA SER A 502 23.08 4.77 -7.46
C SER A 502 22.70 6.05 -8.19
N ASP A 503 21.40 6.34 -8.33
CA ASP A 503 20.92 7.46 -9.18
C ASP A 503 21.15 8.82 -8.51
N VAL A 504 21.06 8.91 -7.17
CA VAL A 504 21.34 10.12 -6.39
C VAL A 504 22.29 9.77 -5.25
N PRO A 505 23.57 10.18 -5.31
CA PRO A 505 24.57 9.78 -4.33
C PRO A 505 24.21 10.17 -2.88
N GLY A 506 24.39 9.23 -1.95
CA GLY A 506 24.18 9.44 -0.52
C GLY A 506 22.70 9.52 -0.08
N CYS A 507 21.76 9.19 -0.96
CA CYS A 507 20.34 9.22 -0.68
C CYS A 507 19.67 7.92 -1.08
N TYR A 508 18.51 7.64 -0.46
CA TYR A 508 17.59 6.67 -0.99
C TYR A 508 16.75 7.33 -2.09
N PHE A 509 16.83 6.80 -3.31
CA PHE A 509 16.04 7.24 -4.46
C PHE A 509 14.72 6.49 -4.53
N THR A 510 13.61 7.22 -4.42
CA THR A 510 12.27 6.61 -4.35
C THR A 510 11.73 6.13 -5.71
N GLY A 511 12.28 6.65 -6.80
CA GLY A 511 11.75 6.48 -8.15
C GLY A 511 10.49 7.30 -8.42
N ASP A 512 10.10 8.19 -7.51
CA ASP A 512 8.95 9.10 -7.65
C ASP A 512 9.42 10.53 -7.92
N GLY A 513 8.67 11.24 -8.75
CA GLY A 513 8.76 12.69 -8.90
C GLY A 513 7.89 13.40 -7.87
N ALA A 514 8.36 14.50 -7.34
CA ALA A 514 7.61 15.32 -6.41
C ALA A 514 7.96 16.80 -6.53
N ARG A 515 7.12 17.65 -5.95
CA ARG A 515 7.46 19.04 -5.64
C ARG A 515 7.16 19.32 -4.17
N GLN A 516 7.85 20.28 -3.59
CA GLN A 516 7.54 20.80 -2.26
C GLN A 516 7.08 22.24 -2.40
N ASP A 517 5.92 22.58 -1.81
CA ASP A 517 5.43 23.96 -1.85
C ASP A 517 6.08 24.84 -0.76
N ALA A 518 5.77 26.15 -0.77
CA ALA A 518 6.34 27.12 0.16
C ALA A 518 5.98 26.85 1.63
N ASP A 519 4.89 26.10 1.88
CA ASP A 519 4.47 25.70 3.22
C ASP A 519 5.12 24.37 3.67
N GLY A 520 5.99 23.79 2.82
CA GLY A 520 6.69 22.54 3.09
C GLY A 520 5.88 21.28 2.81
N TYR A 521 4.80 21.37 2.04
CA TYR A 521 3.94 20.24 1.68
C TYR A 521 4.47 19.52 0.44
N PHE A 522 4.51 18.18 0.51
CA PHE A 522 4.93 17.32 -0.59
C PHE A 522 3.75 16.94 -1.50
N TRP A 523 3.96 17.11 -2.79
CA TRP A 523 3.02 16.77 -3.85
C TRP A 523 3.66 15.73 -4.76
N LEU A 524 3.09 14.55 -4.82
CA LEU A 524 3.59 13.47 -5.65
C LEU A 524 3.14 13.67 -7.09
N MET A 525 4.08 13.60 -8.02
CA MET A 525 3.85 13.83 -9.45
C MET A 525 3.80 12.53 -10.26
N GLY A 526 3.93 11.39 -9.57
CA GLY A 526 3.97 10.04 -10.15
C GLY A 526 5.37 9.48 -10.27
N ARG A 527 5.47 8.32 -10.91
CA ARG A 527 6.75 7.62 -11.13
C ARG A 527 7.62 8.40 -12.12
N VAL A 528 8.91 8.46 -11.85
CA VAL A 528 9.88 9.09 -12.78
C VAL A 528 9.88 8.41 -14.15
N ASP A 529 9.64 7.09 -14.17
CA ASP A 529 9.53 6.29 -15.40
C ASP A 529 8.26 6.62 -16.23
N ASP A 530 7.27 7.24 -15.60
CA ASP A 530 6.01 7.65 -16.25
C ASP A 530 5.99 9.14 -16.65
N VAL A 531 7.04 9.90 -16.36
CA VAL A 531 7.18 11.30 -16.81
C VAL A 531 7.27 11.35 -18.33
N ILE A 532 6.48 12.24 -18.94
CA ILE A 532 6.42 12.44 -20.39
C ILE A 532 7.30 13.63 -20.79
N ASN A 533 8.15 13.46 -21.79
CA ASN A 533 8.98 14.54 -22.32
C ASN A 533 8.36 15.14 -23.59
N VAL A 534 7.60 16.22 -23.43
CA VAL A 534 6.92 16.93 -24.51
C VAL A 534 7.70 18.17 -24.88
N SER A 535 8.27 18.21 -26.07
CA SER A 535 9.00 19.40 -26.60
C SER A 535 10.11 19.90 -25.64
N GLY A 536 10.79 18.99 -24.95
CA GLY A 536 11.85 19.31 -23.98
C GLY A 536 11.35 19.58 -22.55
N HIS A 537 10.05 19.60 -22.32
CA HIS A 537 9.44 19.75 -20.98
C HIS A 537 9.06 18.40 -20.41
N ARG A 538 9.35 18.19 -19.13
CA ARG A 538 9.05 16.97 -18.41
C ARG A 538 7.76 17.13 -17.60
N LEU A 539 6.68 16.51 -18.08
CA LEU A 539 5.34 16.56 -17.46
C LEU A 539 5.06 15.30 -16.67
N GLY A 540 4.58 15.46 -15.44
CA GLY A 540 4.05 14.36 -14.64
C GLY A 540 2.70 13.88 -15.19
N THR A 541 2.56 12.58 -15.44
CA THR A 541 1.28 12.03 -15.94
C THR A 541 0.11 12.32 -15.00
N MET A 542 0.37 12.35 -13.69
CA MET A 542 -0.65 12.59 -12.66
C MET A 542 -1.32 13.97 -12.78
N GLU A 543 -0.60 15.00 -13.19
CA GLU A 543 -1.21 16.33 -13.35
C GLU A 543 -2.19 16.38 -14.52
N VAL A 544 -1.85 15.71 -15.62
CA VAL A 544 -2.74 15.62 -16.80
C VAL A 544 -3.95 14.74 -16.47
N GLU A 545 -3.75 13.63 -15.78
CA GLU A 545 -4.82 12.75 -15.30
C GLU A 545 -5.75 13.50 -14.34
N SER A 546 -5.23 14.25 -13.38
CA SER A 546 -6.01 15.06 -12.45
C SER A 546 -6.84 16.12 -13.16
N ALA A 547 -6.27 16.81 -14.14
CA ALA A 547 -7.00 17.80 -14.95
C ALA A 547 -8.15 17.14 -15.74
N LEU A 548 -7.93 15.95 -16.31
CA LEU A 548 -8.97 15.21 -17.03
C LEU A 548 -10.11 14.78 -16.07
N VAL A 549 -9.77 14.23 -14.91
CA VAL A 549 -10.75 13.77 -13.90
C VAL A 549 -11.52 14.92 -13.26
N ALA A 550 -10.97 16.14 -13.24
CA ALA A 550 -11.70 17.34 -12.81
C ALA A 550 -12.85 17.74 -13.78
N HIS A 551 -12.91 17.17 -14.97
CA HIS A 551 -14.01 17.39 -15.91
C HIS A 551 -15.25 16.57 -15.52
N PRO A 552 -16.47 17.17 -15.42
CA PRO A 552 -17.68 16.50 -14.89
C PRO A 552 -18.08 15.21 -15.62
N LYS A 553 -17.64 15.00 -16.85
CA LYS A 553 -17.97 13.82 -17.66
C LYS A 553 -16.95 12.69 -17.53
N VAL A 554 -15.84 12.89 -16.80
CA VAL A 554 -14.73 11.94 -16.71
C VAL A 554 -14.72 11.25 -15.33
N ALA A 555 -14.82 9.93 -15.33
CA ALA A 555 -14.73 9.12 -14.13
C ALA A 555 -13.28 8.76 -13.77
N GLU A 556 -12.50 8.34 -14.78
CA GLU A 556 -11.10 7.96 -14.62
C GLU A 556 -10.29 8.34 -15.86
N ALA A 557 -9.02 8.64 -15.66
CA ALA A 557 -8.07 8.85 -16.72
C ALA A 557 -6.73 8.20 -16.40
N ALA A 558 -6.05 7.71 -17.44
CA ALA A 558 -4.67 7.29 -17.41
C ALA A 558 -3.92 7.90 -18.58
N VAL A 559 -2.73 8.41 -18.34
CA VAL A 559 -1.94 9.12 -19.33
C VAL A 559 -0.59 8.46 -19.50
N VAL A 560 -0.17 8.32 -20.77
CA VAL A 560 1.14 7.78 -21.14
C VAL A 560 1.76 8.59 -22.26
N GLY A 561 3.09 8.60 -22.31
CA GLY A 561 3.83 9.13 -23.45
C GLY A 561 3.95 8.09 -24.56
N ARG A 562 3.76 8.50 -25.81
CA ARG A 562 4.13 7.72 -26.99
C ARG A 562 5.18 8.48 -27.80
N PRO A 563 6.07 7.81 -28.53
CA PRO A 563 7.05 8.48 -29.39
C PRO A 563 6.38 9.43 -30.40
N ASP A 564 6.98 10.59 -30.59
CA ASP A 564 6.55 11.61 -31.56
C ASP A 564 7.78 12.27 -32.20
N GLU A 565 7.80 12.36 -33.52
CA GLU A 565 8.96 12.84 -34.27
C GLU A 565 9.27 14.34 -34.04
N LEU A 566 8.26 15.16 -33.75
CA LEU A 566 8.39 16.60 -33.54
C LEU A 566 8.57 16.98 -32.07
N LYS A 567 7.85 16.33 -31.18
CA LYS A 567 7.79 16.68 -29.74
C LYS A 567 8.69 15.81 -28.87
N GLY A 568 9.30 14.76 -29.44
CA GLY A 568 9.97 13.72 -28.72
C GLY A 568 8.96 12.69 -28.16
N GLN A 569 7.99 13.15 -27.36
CA GLN A 569 6.84 12.35 -26.95
C GLN A 569 5.54 13.16 -27.11
N ALA A 570 4.47 12.47 -27.48
CA ALA A 570 3.10 12.97 -27.50
C ALA A 570 2.30 12.38 -26.33
N ILE A 571 1.32 13.09 -25.85
CA ILE A 571 0.47 12.69 -24.72
C ILE A 571 -0.71 11.88 -25.23
N SER A 572 -0.79 10.61 -24.85
CA SER A 572 -1.95 9.73 -25.07
C SER A 572 -2.72 9.56 -23.76
N ALA A 573 -4.01 9.93 -23.78
CA ALA A 573 -4.92 9.80 -22.64
C ALA A 573 -5.95 8.69 -22.89
N PHE A 574 -6.12 7.81 -21.91
CA PHE A 574 -7.17 6.81 -21.87
C PHE A 574 -8.19 7.24 -20.83
N VAL A 575 -9.45 7.42 -21.24
CA VAL A 575 -10.47 8.08 -20.43
C VAL A 575 -11.71 7.19 -20.30
N SER A 576 -12.14 6.96 -19.06
CA SER A 576 -13.42 6.35 -18.74
C SER A 576 -14.42 7.45 -18.36
N LEU A 577 -15.62 7.37 -18.93
CA LEU A 577 -16.63 8.41 -18.73
C LEU A 577 -17.55 8.07 -17.55
N GLU A 578 -18.10 9.12 -16.94
CA GLU A 578 -19.21 9.03 -15.99
C GLU A 578 -20.47 8.46 -16.66
N SER A 579 -21.28 7.74 -15.88
CA SER A 579 -22.53 7.13 -16.35
C SER A 579 -23.44 8.14 -17.04
N GLY A 580 -23.98 7.76 -18.20
CA GLY A 580 -24.86 8.61 -18.99
C GLY A 580 -24.12 9.51 -20.01
N ASN A 581 -22.80 9.45 -20.07
CA ASN A 581 -21.99 10.14 -21.08
C ASN A 581 -21.48 9.13 -22.12
N TYR A 582 -21.35 9.60 -23.37
CA TYR A 582 -20.97 8.75 -24.49
C TYR A 582 -19.74 9.32 -25.23
N PRO A 583 -18.87 8.44 -25.76
CA PRO A 583 -17.76 8.83 -26.59
C PRO A 583 -18.19 9.67 -27.79
N SER A 584 -17.45 10.75 -28.08
CA SER A 584 -17.62 11.54 -29.30
C SER A 584 -16.37 12.39 -29.59
N GLU A 585 -16.13 12.75 -30.85
CA GLU A 585 -15.03 13.66 -31.23
C GLU A 585 -15.22 15.04 -30.59
N GLN A 586 -16.45 15.51 -30.47
CA GLN A 586 -16.75 16.76 -29.78
C GLN A 586 -16.29 16.73 -28.34
N LEU A 587 -16.49 15.61 -27.64
CA LEU A 587 -16.04 15.44 -26.25
C LEU A 587 -14.51 15.36 -26.14
N LYS A 588 -13.82 14.73 -27.11
CA LYS A 588 -12.35 14.77 -27.15
C LYS A 588 -11.82 16.20 -27.24
N ASP A 589 -12.41 17.02 -28.10
CA ASP A 589 -12.03 18.43 -28.25
C ASP A 589 -12.38 19.27 -27.02
N GLU A 590 -13.51 19.00 -26.37
CA GLU A 590 -13.89 19.60 -25.09
C GLU A 590 -12.84 19.30 -24.01
N LEU A 591 -12.45 18.03 -23.87
CA LEU A 591 -11.44 17.58 -22.90
C LEU A 591 -10.05 18.17 -23.18
N ARG A 592 -9.63 18.24 -24.47
CA ARG A 592 -8.37 18.89 -24.86
C ARG A 592 -8.33 20.36 -24.46
N LYS A 593 -9.43 21.08 -24.71
CA LYS A 593 -9.56 22.50 -24.32
C LYS A 593 -9.59 22.67 -22.82
N TRP A 594 -10.27 21.76 -22.13
CA TRP A 594 -10.34 21.74 -20.68
C TRP A 594 -8.97 21.59 -20.05
N VAL A 595 -8.20 20.56 -20.44
CA VAL A 595 -6.82 20.37 -19.94
C VAL A 595 -5.94 21.58 -20.24
N SER A 596 -6.05 22.14 -21.44
CA SER A 596 -5.28 23.35 -21.80
C SER A 596 -5.63 24.55 -20.91
N LYS A 597 -6.88 24.67 -20.49
CA LYS A 597 -7.34 25.74 -19.57
C LYS A 597 -6.83 25.51 -18.15
N GLU A 598 -6.92 24.29 -17.66
CA GLU A 598 -6.60 23.93 -16.27
C GLU A 598 -5.09 23.94 -15.99
N ILE A 599 -4.29 23.35 -16.87
CA ILE A 599 -2.86 23.12 -16.64
C ILE A 599 -1.95 23.56 -17.79
N GLY A 600 -2.50 24.26 -18.78
CA GLY A 600 -1.73 24.85 -19.88
C GLY A 600 -1.69 24.02 -21.17
N SER A 601 -1.38 24.69 -22.28
CA SER A 601 -1.40 24.09 -23.64
C SER A 601 -0.35 22.97 -23.82
N LEU A 602 0.74 23.01 -23.07
CA LEU A 602 1.81 22.02 -23.16
C LEU A 602 1.31 20.61 -22.72
N ALA A 603 0.42 20.57 -21.75
CA ALA A 603 -0.17 19.33 -21.20
C ALA A 603 -1.38 18.83 -22.00
N ARG A 604 -1.76 19.50 -23.07
CA ARG A 604 -2.91 19.14 -23.91
C ARG A 604 -2.69 17.75 -24.53
N PRO A 605 -3.61 16.78 -24.30
CA PRO A 605 -3.50 15.46 -24.93
C PRO A 605 -3.55 15.52 -26.45
N ASP A 606 -2.60 14.87 -27.10
CA ASP A 606 -2.58 14.71 -28.56
C ASP A 606 -3.60 13.69 -29.00
N ASP A 607 -3.74 12.61 -28.21
CA ASP A 607 -4.67 11.54 -28.44
C ASP A 607 -5.53 11.28 -27.21
N ILE A 608 -6.83 11.09 -27.38
CA ILE A 608 -7.77 10.69 -26.32
C ILE A 608 -8.54 9.46 -26.81
N ARG A 609 -8.42 8.37 -26.05
CA ARG A 609 -9.10 7.10 -26.30
C ARG A 609 -10.10 6.85 -25.17
N PHE A 610 -11.37 6.68 -25.53
CA PHE A 610 -12.39 6.32 -24.56
C PHE A 610 -12.38 4.81 -24.30
N THR A 611 -12.52 4.43 -23.06
CA THR A 611 -12.58 3.05 -22.62
C THR A 611 -13.60 2.87 -21.50
N GLU A 612 -14.24 1.73 -21.43
CA GLU A 612 -15.14 1.42 -20.31
C GLU A 612 -14.38 1.25 -18.99
N GLN A 613 -13.19 0.67 -19.05
CA GLN A 613 -12.34 0.40 -17.89
C GLN A 613 -10.86 0.54 -18.28
N LEU A 614 -10.06 1.03 -17.34
CA LEU A 614 -8.62 1.05 -17.45
C LEU A 614 -8.02 -0.31 -17.02
N PRO A 615 -6.93 -0.78 -17.64
CA PRO A 615 -6.24 -1.99 -17.22
C PRO A 615 -5.61 -1.78 -15.85
N LYS A 616 -6.03 -2.56 -14.88
CA LYS A 616 -5.58 -2.46 -13.49
C LYS A 616 -5.01 -3.78 -13.02
N THR A 617 -4.04 -3.67 -12.13
CA THR A 617 -3.67 -4.81 -11.31
C THR A 617 -4.84 -5.15 -10.38
N ARG A 618 -4.83 -6.35 -9.82
CA ARG A 618 -5.84 -6.76 -8.83
C ARG A 618 -5.82 -5.94 -7.53
N SER A 619 -4.75 -5.17 -7.30
CA SER A 619 -4.70 -4.15 -6.24
C SER A 619 -5.35 -2.82 -6.64
N GLY A 620 -5.87 -2.71 -7.86
CA GLY A 620 -6.47 -1.50 -8.41
C GLY A 620 -5.49 -0.52 -9.06
N LYS A 621 -4.18 -0.80 -9.03
CA LYS A 621 -3.18 0.08 -9.66
C LYS A 621 -3.26 0.01 -11.18
N ILE A 622 -3.33 1.17 -11.85
CA ILE A 622 -3.35 1.28 -13.31
C ILE A 622 -2.05 0.75 -13.91
N MET A 623 -2.16 -0.13 -14.88
CA MET A 623 -1.03 -0.73 -15.58
C MET A 623 -0.60 0.12 -16.78
N ARG A 624 0.00 1.30 -16.51
CA ARG A 624 0.43 2.26 -17.55
C ARG A 624 1.37 1.64 -18.58
N ARG A 625 2.15 0.64 -18.19
CA ARG A 625 3.02 -0.07 -19.13
C ARG A 625 2.21 -0.67 -20.29
N LEU A 626 1.09 -1.32 -20.02
CA LEU A 626 0.23 -1.91 -21.06
C LEU A 626 -0.41 -0.82 -21.94
N LEU A 627 -0.84 0.28 -21.35
CA LEU A 627 -1.36 1.43 -22.09
C LEU A 627 -0.30 2.07 -22.97
N ARG A 628 0.95 2.14 -22.51
CA ARG A 628 2.08 2.66 -23.31
C ARG A 628 2.40 1.75 -24.48
N GLU A 629 2.42 0.42 -24.30
CA GLU A 629 2.58 -0.55 -25.36
C GLU A 629 1.49 -0.40 -26.42
N LEU A 630 0.24 -0.28 -25.99
CA LEU A 630 -0.91 -0.07 -26.85
C LEU A 630 -0.80 1.27 -27.62
N ALA A 631 -0.50 2.37 -26.93
CA ALA A 631 -0.36 3.69 -27.54
C ALA A 631 0.80 3.78 -28.55
N THR A 632 1.85 2.96 -28.35
CA THR A 632 3.07 2.99 -29.20
C THR A 632 3.01 1.99 -30.35
N HIS A 633 2.47 0.80 -30.12
CA HIS A 633 2.57 -0.33 -31.05
C HIS A 633 1.21 -0.84 -31.54
N GLY A 634 0.08 -0.35 -30.98
CA GLY A 634 -1.25 -0.88 -31.26
C GLY A 634 -1.51 -2.29 -30.69
N GLU A 635 -0.54 -2.89 -30.00
CA GLU A 635 -0.65 -4.23 -29.42
C GLU A 635 0.09 -4.34 -28.07
N ILE A 636 -0.41 -5.23 -27.22
CA ILE A 636 0.18 -5.52 -25.90
C ILE A 636 0.94 -6.85 -26.03
N LYS A 637 2.25 -6.82 -25.75
CA LYS A 637 3.16 -8.00 -25.74
C LYS A 637 3.73 -8.29 -24.37
N GLY A 638 3.66 -7.35 -23.44
CA GLY A 638 4.25 -7.48 -22.12
C GLY A 638 3.48 -8.39 -21.18
N ASP A 639 4.07 -8.64 -20.00
CA ASP A 639 3.51 -9.48 -18.93
C ASP A 639 2.14 -8.93 -18.44
N THR A 640 1.11 -9.75 -18.53
CA THR A 640 -0.26 -9.46 -18.11
C THR A 640 -0.67 -10.26 -16.85
N THR A 641 0.24 -11.02 -16.23
CA THR A 641 -0.07 -11.96 -15.13
C THR A 641 -0.68 -11.29 -13.89
N THR A 642 -0.45 -10.00 -13.70
CA THR A 642 -1.00 -9.22 -12.59
C THR A 642 -2.30 -8.50 -12.90
N LEU A 643 -2.81 -8.62 -14.14
CA LEU A 643 -4.03 -7.95 -14.57
C LEU A 643 -5.26 -8.53 -13.87
N GLU A 644 -6.17 -7.65 -13.42
CA GLU A 644 -7.39 -8.05 -12.74
C GLU A 644 -8.39 -8.71 -13.69
N ASP A 645 -8.56 -8.13 -14.89
CA ASP A 645 -9.53 -8.58 -15.90
C ASP A 645 -8.90 -8.55 -17.31
N PHE A 646 -8.69 -9.72 -17.88
CA PHE A 646 -8.10 -9.86 -19.22
C PHE A 646 -9.02 -9.37 -20.34
N THR A 647 -10.34 -9.27 -20.10
CA THR A 647 -11.29 -8.79 -21.12
C THR A 647 -11.07 -7.31 -21.42
N VAL A 648 -10.50 -6.55 -20.50
CA VAL A 648 -10.18 -5.12 -20.70
C VAL A 648 -9.19 -4.91 -21.86
N ILE A 649 -8.25 -5.83 -22.06
CA ILE A 649 -7.29 -5.75 -23.18
C ILE A 649 -8.00 -5.89 -24.53
N ALA A 650 -8.94 -6.84 -24.64
CA ALA A 650 -9.71 -7.03 -25.86
C ALA A 650 -10.54 -5.78 -26.19
N LYS A 651 -11.23 -5.23 -25.20
CA LYS A 651 -12.03 -4.01 -25.33
C LYS A 651 -11.21 -2.77 -25.70
N LEU A 652 -9.99 -2.65 -25.15
CA LEU A 652 -9.08 -1.56 -25.52
C LEU A 652 -8.60 -1.64 -26.96
N ARG A 653 -8.46 -2.84 -27.53
CA ARG A 653 -8.14 -3.04 -28.95
C ARG A 653 -9.33 -2.72 -29.87
N GLU A 654 -10.53 -3.18 -29.50
CA GLU A 654 -11.76 -2.88 -30.25
C GLU A 654 -12.04 -1.37 -30.32
N ALA A 655 -11.73 -0.63 -29.29
CA ALA A 655 -11.85 0.84 -29.26
C ALA A 655 -10.84 1.58 -30.19
N GLU A 656 -9.86 0.87 -30.78
CA GLU A 656 -8.96 1.43 -31.80
C GLU A 656 -9.49 1.26 -33.24
N GLU A 657 -10.31 0.24 -33.47
CA GLU A 657 -10.81 -0.07 -34.82
C GLU A 657 -12.12 0.63 -35.19
N GLY A 658 -12.76 1.33 -34.25
CA GLY A 658 -14.00 2.10 -34.42
C GLY A 658 -13.79 3.60 -34.27
#